data_c576b6538abaefbac872198d2438ac93
#
_entry.id   c576b6538abaefbac872198d2438ac93
#
_cell.length_a   1.000
_cell.length_b   1.000
_cell.length_c   1.000
_cell.angle_alpha   90.00
_cell.angle_beta   90.00
_cell.angle_gamma   90.00
#
_symmetry.space_group_name_H-M   'P 1'
#
loop_
_entity.id
_entity.type
_entity.pdbx_description
1 polymer ?
#
loop_
_entity_poly.entity_id
_entity_poly.type
_entity_poly.pdbx_seq_one_letter_code
_entity_poly.pdbx_strand_id
1 'polypeptide(L)'
;CTSLTSIEIPSGVTSIRDYAFDNCTSLTSIEIPSGVTSIRDYAFDNCTSLTSIEIPSGVTSIRDHAFDNCTSLTSIEIPSGVTSIGNSAFKNCTSLASIEIPSSVTSIGNEAFAYCTNLTSIEIPSGVTSIENYAFSNCTSLNSINVDKDNQSYSSEDGILFDKEKKKLITYPAGKKEKEYNIPSSVTSIGAGTFYGCRSLTRIEIPSSVTSIECLAFYGCTSLTSIEIPSSVTRIAAQVFYGCTSLTSIEIPSSVTSIGMWAFYNCTSLTSIEIPSSVASIGIYAFSRCVSLNSINVDKSNQEYSSEDGILFDKGKTKLITYPAGKKEKEYNIPSSVTSIGDYAFDNCTSLTRIEIPSSVTSIGREAFEKCERLTSIEIPSSVTSIGWNAFAYCTSLTDIEIQSIGAFKYNYVFYGAKLTMEVATGSKNVQEIELPDIIKRTMNEGDILYTSSDFELTNCSLTEDKTKLKVDTEVASKETVSLEVKGGALNGLSVVVVPKVVISKKYEVAEENGEVYIEDINPGTKIQEFIDNIETNGTMKFCKGNSEITDVNSKVQTGMIMKITLGEQETSCKLVVKGDLNGDGEMGDIDLLKLVRYQAGLDTSLNGAYLKAADVYKDGTYADNKDLLKMARVLAGLDSL
;
A
#
# COMPACT_ATOMS: atom_id res chain seq x y z
N CYS A 1 -10.06 -12.87 31.59
CA CYS A 1 -9.19 -13.98 32.09
C CYS A 1 -8.87 -14.96 30.96
N THR A 2 -7.72 -14.84 30.34
CA THR A 2 -7.36 -15.64 29.14
C THR A 2 -7.19 -17.14 29.38
N SER A 3 -7.02 -17.58 30.64
CA SER A 3 -6.82 -19.00 31.02
C SER A 3 -8.05 -19.63 31.68
N LEU A 4 -9.16 -18.90 31.88
CA LEU A 4 -10.38 -19.42 32.49
C LEU A 4 -11.10 -20.32 31.50
N THR A 5 -11.24 -21.61 31.83
CA THR A 5 -11.92 -22.59 30.96
C THR A 5 -13.38 -22.85 31.36
N SER A 6 -13.69 -22.72 32.62
CA SER A 6 -15.04 -22.86 33.16
C SER A 6 -15.19 -22.10 34.50
N ILE A 7 -16.41 -21.74 34.86
CA ILE A 7 -16.73 -21.07 36.11
C ILE A 7 -18.16 -21.43 36.50
N GLU A 8 -18.37 -21.63 37.79
CA GLU A 8 -19.70 -21.77 38.38
C GLU A 8 -20.17 -20.42 38.95
N ILE A 9 -21.32 -19.94 38.49
CA ILE A 9 -21.93 -18.71 38.97
C ILE A 9 -22.91 -19.07 40.09
N PRO A 10 -22.79 -18.48 41.31
CA PRO A 10 -23.70 -18.76 42.40
C PRO A 10 -25.17 -18.44 42.06
N SER A 11 -26.10 -19.27 42.52
CA SER A 11 -27.54 -19.16 42.22
C SER A 11 -28.21 -17.85 42.67
N GLY A 12 -27.58 -17.10 43.57
CA GLY A 12 -28.05 -15.78 44.01
C GLY A 12 -27.68 -14.61 43.09
N VAL A 13 -26.93 -14.86 42.01
CA VAL A 13 -26.57 -13.81 41.03
C VAL A 13 -27.79 -13.47 40.18
N THR A 14 -28.10 -12.18 40.07
CA THR A 14 -29.25 -11.67 39.31
C THR A 14 -28.84 -10.88 38.05
N SER A 15 -27.55 -10.58 37.85
CA SER A 15 -27.04 -9.83 36.69
C SER A 15 -25.62 -10.20 36.37
N ILE A 16 -25.32 -10.44 35.08
CA ILE A 16 -23.97 -10.47 34.53
C ILE A 16 -23.66 -9.05 34.10
N ARG A 17 -22.68 -8.40 34.77
CA ARG A 17 -22.36 -6.99 34.61
C ARG A 17 -21.49 -6.74 33.36
N ASP A 18 -21.29 -5.45 33.08
CA ASP A 18 -20.44 -4.99 31.97
C ASP A 18 -19.02 -5.60 32.09
N TYR A 19 -18.51 -6.15 31.01
CA TYR A 19 -17.17 -6.77 30.92
C TYR A 19 -16.92 -7.96 31.87
N ALA A 20 -17.95 -8.60 32.42
CA ALA A 20 -17.78 -9.63 33.47
C ALA A 20 -16.87 -10.78 33.03
N PHE A 21 -16.97 -11.21 31.75
CA PHE A 21 -16.16 -12.27 31.13
C PHE A 21 -15.45 -11.80 29.88
N ASP A 22 -15.29 -10.48 29.72
CA ASP A 22 -14.56 -9.91 28.59
C ASP A 22 -13.14 -10.53 28.47
N ASN A 23 -12.75 -10.88 27.25
CA ASN A 23 -11.47 -11.52 26.94
C ASN A 23 -11.20 -12.84 27.70
N CYS A 24 -12.25 -13.58 28.07
CA CYS A 24 -12.11 -14.94 28.59
C CYS A 24 -11.94 -15.93 27.44
N THR A 25 -10.83 -15.81 26.71
CA THR A 25 -10.58 -16.50 25.42
C THR A 25 -10.55 -18.04 25.52
N SER A 26 -10.31 -18.61 26.72
CA SER A 26 -10.32 -20.06 26.94
C SER A 26 -11.64 -20.59 27.49
N LEU A 27 -12.63 -19.73 27.77
CA LEU A 27 -13.91 -20.15 28.32
C LEU A 27 -14.71 -20.93 27.28
N THR A 28 -14.93 -22.22 27.53
CA THR A 28 -15.61 -23.12 26.57
C THR A 28 -17.10 -23.24 26.82
N SER A 29 -17.52 -23.14 28.07
CA SER A 29 -18.91 -23.19 28.50
C SER A 29 -19.10 -22.46 29.84
N ILE A 30 -20.31 -21.98 30.05
CA ILE A 30 -20.71 -21.32 31.29
C ILE A 30 -22.20 -21.59 31.54
N GLU A 31 -22.55 -21.92 32.76
CA GLU A 31 -23.94 -22.04 33.20
C GLU A 31 -24.37 -20.73 33.88
N ILE A 32 -25.42 -20.09 33.35
CA ILE A 32 -25.98 -18.87 33.91
C ILE A 32 -27.19 -19.23 34.76
N PRO A 33 -27.18 -18.89 36.06
CA PRO A 33 -28.29 -19.21 36.96
C PRO A 33 -29.62 -18.63 36.48
N SER A 34 -30.71 -19.35 36.70
CA SER A 34 -32.07 -18.96 36.31
C SER A 34 -32.56 -17.63 36.91
N GLY A 35 -31.93 -17.18 38.00
CA GLY A 35 -32.20 -15.88 38.63
C GLY A 35 -31.64 -14.67 37.88
N VAL A 36 -30.79 -14.86 36.87
CA VAL A 36 -30.21 -13.76 36.11
C VAL A 36 -31.26 -13.16 35.16
N THR A 37 -31.45 -11.87 35.29
CA THR A 37 -32.41 -11.09 34.46
C THR A 37 -31.77 -10.12 33.49
N SER A 38 -30.42 -9.94 33.54
CA SER A 38 -29.71 -9.07 32.64
C SER A 38 -28.30 -9.57 32.32
N ILE A 39 -27.96 -9.55 31.03
CA ILE A 39 -26.62 -9.70 30.48
C ILE A 39 -26.25 -8.34 29.87
N ARG A 40 -25.21 -7.69 30.45
CA ARG A 40 -24.91 -6.29 30.15
C ARG A 40 -23.84 -6.15 29.05
N ASP A 41 -23.39 -4.90 28.83
CA ASP A 41 -22.53 -4.56 27.74
C ASP A 41 -21.18 -5.28 27.85
N TYR A 42 -20.70 -5.86 26.74
CA TYR A 42 -19.42 -6.60 26.64
C TYR A 42 -19.30 -7.81 27.60
N ALA A 43 -20.42 -8.34 28.10
CA ALA A 43 -20.38 -9.35 29.15
C ALA A 43 -19.56 -10.59 28.79
N PHE A 44 -19.59 -11.04 27.53
CA PHE A 44 -18.84 -12.16 26.97
C PHE A 44 -18.04 -11.76 25.72
N ASP A 45 -17.68 -10.47 25.56
CA ASP A 45 -16.88 -10.02 24.43
C ASP A 45 -15.54 -10.79 24.37
N ASN A 46 -15.14 -11.19 23.17
CA ASN A 46 -13.92 -11.98 22.94
C ASN A 46 -13.82 -13.32 23.69
N CYS A 47 -14.96 -13.93 24.05
CA CYS A 47 -14.98 -15.32 24.52
C CYS A 47 -14.84 -16.29 23.34
N THR A 48 -13.67 -16.28 22.69
CA THR A 48 -13.43 -16.94 21.39
C THR A 48 -13.58 -18.46 21.41
N SER A 49 -13.47 -19.12 22.56
CA SER A 49 -13.65 -20.57 22.72
C SER A 49 -15.07 -20.98 23.17
N LEU A 50 -15.96 -20.02 23.44
CA LEU A 50 -17.32 -20.31 23.90
C LEU A 50 -18.13 -20.95 22.79
N THR A 51 -18.52 -22.22 22.98
CA THR A 51 -19.21 -23.01 21.94
C THR A 51 -20.73 -22.96 22.06
N SER A 52 -21.23 -22.81 23.27
CA SER A 52 -22.66 -22.70 23.58
C SER A 52 -22.87 -22.00 24.92
N ILE A 53 -24.02 -21.36 25.05
CA ILE A 53 -24.47 -20.72 26.26
C ILE A 53 -25.99 -20.76 26.31
N GLU A 54 -26.54 -21.08 27.48
CA GLU A 54 -27.97 -20.99 27.75
C GLU A 54 -28.30 -19.67 28.43
N ILE A 55 -29.19 -18.88 27.81
CA ILE A 55 -29.65 -17.61 28.38
C ILE A 55 -30.92 -17.85 29.19
N PRO A 56 -30.94 -17.50 30.49
CA PRO A 56 -32.12 -17.71 31.32
C PRO A 56 -33.35 -16.96 30.81
N SER A 57 -34.53 -17.56 30.98
CA SER A 57 -35.81 -17.02 30.56
C SER A 57 -36.19 -15.65 31.16
N GLY A 58 -35.56 -15.29 32.27
CA GLY A 58 -35.71 -13.98 32.94
C GLY A 58 -35.00 -12.82 32.22
N VAL A 59 -34.11 -13.09 31.25
CA VAL A 59 -33.37 -12.05 30.55
C VAL A 59 -34.29 -11.35 29.56
N THR A 60 -34.33 -10.01 29.64
CA THR A 60 -35.22 -9.17 28.83
C THR A 60 -34.49 -8.39 27.71
N SER A 61 -33.17 -8.36 27.73
CA SER A 61 -32.37 -7.72 26.67
C SER A 61 -31.00 -8.35 26.55
N ILE A 62 -30.48 -8.44 25.29
CA ILE A 62 -29.09 -8.72 25.01
C ILE A 62 -28.46 -7.37 24.65
N ARG A 63 -27.50 -6.93 25.49
CA ARG A 63 -26.95 -5.59 25.40
C ARG A 63 -25.82 -5.47 24.36
N ASP A 64 -25.26 -4.25 24.26
CA ASP A 64 -24.23 -3.95 23.25
C ASP A 64 -22.98 -4.82 23.47
N HIS A 65 -22.46 -5.39 22.37
CA HIS A 65 -21.26 -6.26 22.34
C HIS A 65 -21.33 -7.48 23.29
N ALA A 66 -22.51 -7.90 23.73
CA ALA A 66 -22.64 -8.93 24.76
C ALA A 66 -21.93 -10.25 24.39
N PHE A 67 -21.92 -10.63 23.09
CA PHE A 67 -21.24 -11.81 22.54
C PHE A 67 -20.38 -11.45 21.31
N ASP A 68 -19.87 -10.23 21.23
CA ASP A 68 -18.98 -9.84 20.14
C ASP A 68 -17.73 -10.73 20.13
N ASN A 69 -17.26 -11.15 18.97
CA ASN A 69 -16.11 -12.05 18.79
C ASN A 69 -16.21 -13.43 19.52
N CYS A 70 -17.41 -13.91 19.84
CA CYS A 70 -17.61 -15.30 20.26
C CYS A 70 -17.48 -16.23 19.05
N THR A 71 -16.27 -16.35 18.49
CA THR A 71 -16.02 -16.97 17.18
C THR A 71 -16.33 -18.46 17.11
N SER A 72 -16.35 -19.16 18.25
CA SER A 72 -16.69 -20.60 18.33
C SER A 72 -18.17 -20.86 18.65
N LEU A 73 -18.99 -19.82 18.89
CA LEU A 73 -20.40 -19.97 19.24
C LEU A 73 -21.18 -20.53 18.04
N THR A 74 -21.66 -21.76 18.17
CA THR A 74 -22.35 -22.47 17.07
C THR A 74 -23.86 -22.26 17.08
N SER A 75 -24.42 -22.08 18.26
CA SER A 75 -25.86 -21.85 18.47
C SER A 75 -26.11 -21.11 19.78
N ILE A 76 -27.18 -20.34 19.80
CA ILE A 76 -27.67 -19.66 21.00
C ILE A 76 -29.19 -19.54 20.88
N GLU A 77 -29.90 -19.82 21.98
CA GLU A 77 -31.33 -19.61 22.07
C GLU A 77 -31.59 -18.25 22.74
N ILE A 78 -32.35 -17.39 22.08
CA ILE A 78 -32.78 -16.11 22.63
C ILE A 78 -34.13 -16.31 23.33
N PRO A 79 -34.22 -16.07 24.65
CA PRO A 79 -35.46 -16.26 25.38
C PRO A 79 -36.61 -15.38 24.86
N SER A 80 -37.84 -15.87 24.95
CA SER A 80 -39.05 -15.16 24.54
C SER A 80 -39.37 -13.87 25.32
N GLY A 81 -38.64 -13.61 26.43
CA GLY A 81 -38.69 -12.35 27.16
C GLY A 81 -37.83 -11.22 26.61
N VAL A 82 -36.91 -11.53 25.68
CA VAL A 82 -36.00 -10.53 25.13
C VAL A 82 -36.71 -9.60 24.15
N THR A 83 -36.61 -8.31 24.40
CA THR A 83 -37.25 -7.26 23.60
C THR A 83 -36.31 -6.49 22.68
N SER A 84 -34.97 -6.60 22.92
CA SER A 84 -33.97 -5.90 22.10
C SER A 84 -32.67 -6.69 21.98
N ILE A 85 -32.06 -6.62 20.82
CA ILE A 85 -30.71 -7.08 20.53
C ILE A 85 -29.85 -5.84 20.30
N GLY A 86 -28.81 -5.64 21.13
CA GLY A 86 -27.96 -4.45 21.15
C GLY A 86 -27.02 -4.33 19.96
N ASN A 87 -26.28 -3.22 19.93
CA ASN A 87 -25.26 -2.99 18.91
C ASN A 87 -24.15 -4.04 19.00
N SER A 88 -23.71 -4.59 17.87
CA SER A 88 -22.65 -5.60 17.79
C SER A 88 -22.86 -6.82 18.71
N ALA A 89 -24.09 -7.09 19.14
CA ALA A 89 -24.35 -8.11 20.16
C ALA A 89 -23.84 -9.50 19.81
N PHE A 90 -23.86 -9.88 18.53
CA PHE A 90 -23.34 -11.13 17.97
C PHE A 90 -22.34 -10.89 16.82
N LYS A 91 -21.71 -9.71 16.77
CA LYS A 91 -20.72 -9.40 15.74
C LYS A 91 -19.57 -10.42 15.81
N ASN A 92 -19.07 -10.84 14.62
CA ASN A 92 -17.99 -11.84 14.50
C ASN A 92 -18.28 -13.20 15.18
N CYS A 93 -19.52 -13.58 15.43
CA CYS A 93 -19.88 -14.94 15.80
C CYS A 93 -19.76 -15.85 14.54
N THR A 94 -18.52 -16.08 14.10
CA THR A 94 -18.23 -16.68 12.78
C THR A 94 -18.70 -18.11 12.62
N SER A 95 -18.87 -18.86 13.73
CA SER A 95 -19.38 -20.25 13.73
C SER A 95 -20.91 -20.34 13.84
N LEU A 96 -21.61 -19.21 14.08
CA LEU A 96 -23.07 -19.21 14.27
C LEU A 96 -23.78 -19.53 12.95
N ALA A 97 -24.35 -20.72 12.89
CA ALA A 97 -24.97 -21.22 11.66
C ALA A 97 -26.46 -20.83 11.52
N SER A 98 -27.14 -20.68 12.65
CA SER A 98 -28.55 -20.28 12.73
C SER A 98 -28.82 -19.58 14.06
N ILE A 99 -29.81 -18.70 14.06
CA ILE A 99 -30.33 -18.06 15.26
C ILE A 99 -31.82 -17.76 15.04
N GLU A 100 -32.63 -18.03 16.07
CA GLU A 100 -34.05 -17.69 16.07
C GLU A 100 -34.25 -16.38 16.87
N ILE A 101 -34.90 -15.39 16.24
CA ILE A 101 -35.25 -14.14 16.88
C ILE A 101 -36.70 -14.26 17.38
N PRO A 102 -36.97 -14.20 18.69
CA PRO A 102 -38.32 -14.33 19.22
C PRO A 102 -39.21 -13.14 18.82
N SER A 103 -40.51 -13.37 18.73
CA SER A 103 -41.50 -12.36 18.34
C SER A 103 -41.60 -11.17 19.31
N SER A 104 -41.07 -11.30 20.50
CA SER A 104 -40.94 -10.21 21.48
C SER A 104 -39.91 -9.14 21.10
N VAL A 105 -38.94 -9.47 20.24
CA VAL A 105 -37.90 -8.52 19.84
C VAL A 105 -38.48 -7.43 18.97
N THR A 106 -38.24 -6.19 19.37
CA THR A 106 -38.71 -4.98 18.66
C THR A 106 -37.58 -4.24 17.94
N SER A 107 -36.31 -4.44 18.38
CA SER A 107 -35.16 -3.75 17.79
C SER A 107 -33.95 -4.64 17.65
N ILE A 108 -33.25 -4.49 16.50
CA ILE A 108 -31.96 -5.11 16.19
C ILE A 108 -30.97 -3.96 15.96
N GLY A 109 -29.91 -3.94 16.79
CA GLY A 109 -28.92 -2.85 16.82
C GLY A 109 -27.97 -2.82 15.63
N ASN A 110 -27.17 -1.76 15.60
CA ASN A 110 -26.13 -1.57 14.59
C ASN A 110 -25.11 -2.73 14.63
N GLU A 111 -24.78 -3.31 13.47
CA GLU A 111 -23.83 -4.43 13.35
C GLU A 111 -24.19 -5.68 14.17
N ALA A 112 -25.44 -5.83 14.64
CA ALA A 112 -25.82 -6.86 15.61
C ALA A 112 -25.39 -8.27 15.23
N PHE A 113 -25.43 -8.63 13.94
CA PHE A 113 -24.99 -9.92 13.37
C PHE A 113 -23.90 -9.75 12.30
N ALA A 114 -23.22 -8.60 12.27
CA ALA A 114 -22.17 -8.38 11.26
C ALA A 114 -21.07 -9.44 11.38
N TYR A 115 -20.56 -9.90 10.22
CA TYR A 115 -19.49 -10.92 10.13
C TYR A 115 -19.87 -12.30 10.72
N CYS A 116 -21.16 -12.62 10.90
CA CYS A 116 -21.62 -13.99 11.17
C CYS A 116 -21.48 -14.82 9.87
N THR A 117 -20.26 -15.22 9.55
CA THR A 117 -19.92 -15.78 8.22
C THR A 117 -20.53 -17.14 7.92
N ASN A 118 -20.95 -17.91 8.93
CA ASN A 118 -21.64 -19.19 8.77
C ASN A 118 -23.16 -19.10 8.82
N LEU A 119 -23.72 -17.93 9.17
CA LEU A 119 -25.18 -17.72 9.22
C LEU A 119 -25.76 -17.88 7.82
N THR A 120 -26.68 -18.83 7.61
CA THR A 120 -27.22 -19.16 6.29
C THR A 120 -28.54 -18.49 5.97
N SER A 121 -29.38 -18.30 6.98
CA SER A 121 -30.67 -17.61 6.88
C SER A 121 -31.05 -17.01 8.22
N ILE A 122 -31.92 -16.02 8.18
CA ILE A 122 -32.52 -15.39 9.38
C ILE A 122 -33.97 -15.02 9.09
N GLU A 123 -34.82 -15.17 10.12
CA GLU A 123 -36.20 -14.73 10.07
C GLU A 123 -36.40 -13.47 10.93
N ILE A 124 -37.02 -12.45 10.38
CA ILE A 124 -37.38 -11.21 11.06
C ILE A 124 -38.85 -11.31 11.48
N PRO A 125 -39.13 -11.47 12.78
CA PRO A 125 -40.50 -11.65 13.26
C PRO A 125 -41.34 -10.38 13.13
N SER A 126 -42.66 -10.55 13.28
CA SER A 126 -43.65 -9.47 13.17
C SER A 126 -43.44 -8.33 14.17
N GLY A 127 -42.81 -8.61 15.32
CA GLY A 127 -42.54 -7.63 16.39
C GLY A 127 -41.44 -6.61 16.05
N VAL A 128 -40.53 -6.92 15.14
CA VAL A 128 -39.37 -6.04 14.83
C VAL A 128 -39.82 -4.78 14.10
N THR A 129 -39.57 -3.63 14.70
CA THR A 129 -39.89 -2.31 14.17
C THR A 129 -38.67 -1.46 13.86
N SER A 130 -37.45 -1.85 14.34
CA SER A 130 -36.17 -1.19 14.04
C SER A 130 -35.10 -2.20 13.73
N ILE A 131 -34.43 -2.02 12.58
CA ILE A 131 -33.18 -2.69 12.19
C ILE A 131 -32.20 -1.58 11.85
N GLU A 132 -31.12 -1.50 12.63
CA GLU A 132 -30.11 -0.47 12.47
C GLU A 132 -29.12 -0.82 11.32
N ASN A 133 -28.22 0.14 11.01
CA ASN A 133 -27.28 -0.02 9.91
C ASN A 133 -26.33 -1.21 10.11
N TYR A 134 -25.96 -1.85 9.02
CA TYR A 134 -24.96 -2.93 8.99
C TYR A 134 -25.33 -4.20 9.78
N ALA A 135 -26.58 -4.32 10.22
CA ALA A 135 -27.00 -5.43 11.12
C ALA A 135 -26.57 -6.82 10.62
N PHE A 136 -26.54 -7.04 9.28
CA PHE A 136 -26.19 -8.32 8.63
C PHE A 136 -25.01 -8.18 7.66
N SER A 137 -24.17 -7.18 7.84
CA SER A 137 -23.03 -6.92 6.93
C SER A 137 -22.00 -8.05 6.97
N ASN A 138 -21.46 -8.40 5.80
CA ASN A 138 -20.43 -9.44 5.62
C ASN A 138 -20.80 -10.84 6.17
N CYS A 139 -22.09 -11.17 6.24
CA CYS A 139 -22.57 -12.53 6.50
C CYS A 139 -22.44 -13.35 5.20
N THR A 140 -21.22 -13.83 4.90
CA THR A 140 -20.87 -14.37 3.56
C THR A 140 -21.54 -15.70 3.18
N SER A 141 -22.22 -16.37 4.12
CA SER A 141 -23.06 -17.53 3.86
C SER A 141 -24.55 -17.21 3.88
N LEU A 142 -24.94 -15.99 4.25
CA LEU A 142 -26.35 -15.61 4.35
C LEU A 142 -26.98 -15.53 2.97
N ASN A 143 -27.91 -16.44 2.70
CA ASN A 143 -28.60 -16.55 1.42
C ASN A 143 -29.98 -15.87 1.45
N SER A 144 -30.61 -15.78 2.61
CA SER A 144 -31.94 -15.20 2.74
C SER A 144 -32.16 -14.54 4.10
N ILE A 145 -32.86 -13.40 4.05
CA ILE A 145 -33.49 -12.74 5.19
C ILE A 145 -34.99 -12.77 4.92
N ASN A 146 -35.72 -13.56 5.69
CA ASN A 146 -37.17 -13.71 5.53
C ASN A 146 -37.87 -12.82 6.57
N VAL A 147 -38.92 -12.15 6.15
CA VAL A 147 -39.71 -11.27 7.04
C VAL A 147 -41.10 -11.85 7.21
N ASP A 148 -41.52 -12.01 8.46
CA ASP A 148 -42.88 -12.44 8.76
C ASP A 148 -43.91 -11.54 8.04
N LYS A 149 -44.89 -12.19 7.40
CA LYS A 149 -45.94 -11.50 6.59
C LYS A 149 -46.68 -10.43 7.39
N ASP A 150 -46.81 -10.60 8.69
CA ASP A 150 -47.56 -9.69 9.58
C ASP A 150 -46.66 -8.54 10.12
N ASN A 151 -45.34 -8.51 9.75
CA ASN A 151 -44.49 -7.39 10.09
C ASN A 151 -44.97 -6.10 9.39
N GLN A 152 -45.05 -5.01 10.17
CA GLN A 152 -45.58 -3.74 9.69
C GLN A 152 -44.51 -2.74 9.21
N SER A 153 -43.24 -3.02 9.49
CA SER A 153 -42.12 -2.11 9.22
C SER A 153 -41.24 -2.58 8.06
N TYR A 154 -41.18 -3.89 7.84
CA TYR A 154 -40.26 -4.52 6.89
C TYR A 154 -40.98 -5.52 5.99
N SER A 155 -40.34 -5.83 4.87
CA SER A 155 -40.75 -6.88 3.94
C SER A 155 -39.51 -7.55 3.34
N SER A 156 -39.67 -8.77 2.83
CA SER A 156 -38.63 -9.42 2.04
C SER A 156 -39.19 -9.93 0.71
N GLU A 157 -38.32 -9.93 -0.31
CA GLU A 157 -38.58 -10.52 -1.62
C GLU A 157 -37.32 -11.28 -2.04
N ASP A 158 -37.49 -12.54 -2.41
CA ASP A 158 -36.36 -13.44 -2.73
C ASP A 158 -35.27 -13.47 -1.65
N GLY A 159 -35.67 -13.32 -0.37
CA GLY A 159 -34.75 -13.27 0.77
C GLY A 159 -33.97 -11.97 0.91
N ILE A 160 -34.30 -10.93 0.16
CA ILE A 160 -33.69 -9.59 0.21
C ILE A 160 -34.56 -8.70 1.11
N LEU A 161 -33.92 -7.96 2.05
CA LEU A 161 -34.62 -7.16 3.04
C LEU A 161 -34.89 -5.73 2.53
N PHE A 162 -36.13 -5.29 2.67
CA PHE A 162 -36.61 -3.95 2.36
C PHE A 162 -37.40 -3.35 3.54
N ASP A 163 -37.61 -2.05 3.51
CA ASP A 163 -38.70 -1.44 4.28
C ASP A 163 -40.05 -1.96 3.78
N LYS A 164 -41.10 -1.72 4.55
CA LYS A 164 -42.46 -2.25 4.24
C LYS A 164 -42.97 -1.85 2.87
N GLU A 165 -42.69 -0.63 2.44
CA GLU A 165 -43.15 -0.05 1.18
C GLU A 165 -42.21 -0.36 -0.01
N LYS A 166 -41.11 -1.09 0.22
CA LYS A 166 -40.05 -1.33 -0.76
C LYS A 166 -39.48 -0.06 -1.40
N LYS A 167 -39.40 1.03 -0.59
CA LYS A 167 -38.73 2.26 -0.97
C LYS A 167 -37.26 2.29 -0.60
N LYS A 168 -36.90 1.62 0.49
CA LYS A 168 -35.50 1.45 0.92
C LYS A 168 -35.08 -0.01 0.79
N LEU A 169 -34.04 -0.27 0.02
CA LEU A 169 -33.32 -1.55 0.01
C LEU A 169 -32.37 -1.54 1.21
N ILE A 170 -32.54 -2.47 2.15
CA ILE A 170 -31.82 -2.46 3.43
C ILE A 170 -30.64 -3.43 3.38
N THR A 171 -30.86 -4.70 2.99
CA THR A 171 -29.80 -5.70 2.94
C THR A 171 -30.04 -6.68 1.79
N TYR A 172 -29.05 -6.79 0.91
CA TYR A 172 -28.88 -7.89 -0.02
C TYR A 172 -27.96 -8.94 0.64
N PRO A 173 -28.40 -10.18 0.87
CA PRO A 173 -27.62 -11.17 1.57
C PRO A 173 -26.31 -11.52 0.84
N ALA A 174 -25.18 -11.39 1.54
CA ALA A 174 -23.84 -11.53 0.94
C ALA A 174 -23.50 -12.95 0.46
N GLY A 175 -24.23 -13.95 0.95
CA GLY A 175 -24.09 -15.36 0.57
C GLY A 175 -24.76 -15.75 -0.74
N LYS A 176 -25.62 -14.88 -1.29
CA LYS A 176 -26.31 -15.13 -2.56
C LYS A 176 -25.29 -15.33 -3.69
N LYS A 177 -25.61 -16.25 -4.62
CA LYS A 177 -24.68 -16.68 -5.69
C LYS A 177 -25.00 -16.06 -7.06
N GLU A 178 -26.05 -15.29 -7.14
CA GLU A 178 -26.45 -14.57 -8.35
C GLU A 178 -25.30 -13.65 -8.77
N LYS A 179 -25.08 -13.57 -10.08
CA LYS A 179 -24.06 -12.70 -10.68
C LYS A 179 -24.59 -11.31 -10.97
N GLU A 180 -25.88 -11.19 -11.15
CA GLU A 180 -26.54 -9.94 -11.52
C GLU A 180 -27.74 -9.71 -10.62
N TYR A 181 -28.02 -8.45 -10.32
CA TYR A 181 -29.22 -8.05 -9.60
C TYR A 181 -29.78 -6.75 -10.14
N ASN A 182 -31.06 -6.78 -10.47
CA ASN A 182 -31.82 -5.60 -10.91
C ASN A 182 -32.62 -5.08 -9.71
N ILE A 183 -32.27 -3.92 -9.21
CA ILE A 183 -32.99 -3.28 -8.10
C ILE A 183 -34.39 -2.89 -8.55
N PRO A 184 -35.45 -3.24 -7.81
CA PRO A 184 -36.84 -2.89 -8.19
C PRO A 184 -37.04 -1.38 -8.39
N SER A 185 -37.83 -0.99 -9.39
CA SER A 185 -38.11 0.41 -9.70
C SER A 185 -38.89 1.16 -8.60
N SER A 186 -39.44 0.46 -7.62
CA SER A 186 -40.03 1.05 -6.42
C SER A 186 -39.00 1.65 -5.46
N VAL A 187 -37.73 1.17 -5.52
CA VAL A 187 -36.67 1.59 -4.61
C VAL A 187 -36.22 3.02 -4.93
N THR A 188 -36.18 3.86 -3.92
CA THR A 188 -35.73 5.26 -4.00
C THR A 188 -34.43 5.50 -3.22
N SER A 189 -34.04 4.55 -2.34
CA SER A 189 -32.85 4.65 -1.49
C SER A 189 -32.19 3.28 -1.31
N ILE A 190 -30.85 3.26 -1.45
CA ILE A 190 -30.00 2.11 -1.11
C ILE A 190 -29.36 2.41 0.25
N GLY A 191 -29.65 1.58 1.25
CA GLY A 191 -29.22 1.77 2.63
C GLY A 191 -27.72 1.58 2.85
N ALA A 192 -27.26 1.96 4.03
CA ALA A 192 -25.86 1.79 4.43
C ALA A 192 -25.48 0.30 4.51
N GLY A 193 -24.39 -0.07 3.82
CA GLY A 193 -23.90 -1.46 3.78
C GLY A 193 -24.84 -2.45 3.10
N THR A 194 -25.78 -2.02 2.28
CA THR A 194 -26.78 -2.88 1.61
C THR A 194 -26.16 -4.08 0.92
N PHE A 195 -25.09 -3.90 0.15
CA PHE A 195 -24.37 -4.94 -0.58
C PHE A 195 -22.99 -5.24 0.05
N TYR A 196 -22.81 -4.95 1.33
CA TYR A 196 -21.52 -5.15 2.01
C TYR A 196 -21.04 -6.61 1.89
N GLY A 197 -19.90 -6.81 1.24
CA GLY A 197 -19.30 -8.14 1.08
C GLY A 197 -20.00 -9.05 0.06
N CYS A 198 -20.84 -8.53 -0.82
CA CYS A 198 -21.51 -9.28 -1.89
C CYS A 198 -20.51 -9.64 -3.00
N ARG A 199 -19.69 -10.66 -2.75
CA ARG A 199 -18.55 -11.06 -3.60
C ARG A 199 -18.95 -11.80 -4.87
N SER A 200 -20.22 -12.21 -5.02
CA SER A 200 -20.69 -12.93 -6.21
C SER A 200 -21.16 -12.01 -7.32
N LEU A 201 -21.68 -10.82 -6.96
CA LEU A 201 -22.27 -9.88 -7.91
C LEU A 201 -21.21 -9.27 -8.83
N THR A 202 -21.41 -9.43 -10.14
CA THR A 202 -20.59 -8.82 -11.19
C THR A 202 -21.25 -7.60 -11.79
N ARG A 203 -22.58 -7.50 -11.72
CA ARG A 203 -23.40 -6.40 -12.22
C ARG A 203 -24.56 -6.10 -11.30
N ILE A 204 -24.82 -4.83 -11.07
CA ILE A 204 -26.01 -4.33 -10.37
C ILE A 204 -26.63 -3.23 -11.22
N GLU A 205 -27.93 -3.35 -11.50
CA GLU A 205 -28.70 -2.32 -12.20
C GLU A 205 -29.45 -1.47 -11.19
N ILE A 206 -29.16 -0.17 -11.17
CA ILE A 206 -29.77 0.80 -10.26
C ILE A 206 -30.80 1.60 -11.05
N PRO A 207 -32.09 1.55 -10.69
CA PRO A 207 -33.12 2.29 -11.43
C PRO A 207 -33.00 3.80 -11.17
N SER A 208 -33.51 4.59 -12.13
CA SER A 208 -33.52 6.06 -12.03
C SER A 208 -34.39 6.63 -10.88
N SER A 209 -35.19 5.80 -10.24
CA SER A 209 -35.92 6.14 -9.01
C SER A 209 -35.03 6.31 -7.78
N VAL A 210 -33.82 5.73 -7.80
CA VAL A 210 -32.88 5.83 -6.67
C VAL A 210 -32.25 7.21 -6.65
N THR A 211 -32.46 7.93 -5.56
CA THR A 211 -31.93 9.29 -5.33
C THR A 211 -30.79 9.33 -4.31
N SER A 212 -30.63 8.26 -3.50
CA SER A 212 -29.58 8.17 -2.49
C SER A 212 -28.97 6.78 -2.43
N ILE A 213 -27.63 6.75 -2.31
CA ILE A 213 -26.81 5.58 -2.05
C ILE A 213 -25.99 5.92 -0.79
N GLU A 214 -26.22 5.17 0.30
CA GLU A 214 -25.62 5.47 1.59
C GLU A 214 -24.19 4.92 1.70
N CYS A 215 -23.50 5.25 2.82
CA CYS A 215 -22.10 4.83 3.06
C CYS A 215 -21.96 3.30 3.01
N LEU A 216 -20.79 2.82 2.55
CA LEU A 216 -20.43 1.40 2.47
C LEU A 216 -21.39 0.54 1.63
N ALA A 217 -22.29 1.12 0.86
CA ALA A 217 -23.35 0.38 0.17
C ALA A 217 -22.83 -0.78 -0.68
N PHE A 218 -21.67 -0.64 -1.35
CA PHE A 218 -21.03 -1.67 -2.15
C PHE A 218 -19.64 -2.05 -1.61
N TYR A 219 -19.40 -1.84 -0.31
CA TYR A 219 -18.11 -2.18 0.31
C TYR A 219 -17.74 -3.64 0.09
N GLY A 220 -16.55 -3.90 -0.46
CA GLY A 220 -16.04 -5.25 -0.66
C GLY A 220 -16.79 -6.09 -1.69
N CYS A 221 -17.52 -5.46 -2.63
CA CYS A 221 -18.10 -6.13 -3.81
C CYS A 221 -16.96 -6.48 -4.79
N THR A 222 -16.12 -7.46 -4.41
CA THR A 222 -14.86 -7.73 -5.10
C THR A 222 -15.00 -8.22 -6.53
N SER A 223 -16.16 -8.76 -6.94
CA SER A 223 -16.42 -9.21 -8.30
C SER A 223 -17.16 -8.18 -9.17
N LEU A 224 -17.58 -7.03 -8.61
CA LEU A 224 -18.31 -6.01 -9.35
C LEU A 224 -17.42 -5.38 -10.42
N THR A 225 -17.76 -5.58 -11.69
CA THR A 225 -16.94 -5.13 -12.83
C THR A 225 -17.35 -3.77 -13.34
N SER A 226 -18.65 -3.47 -13.27
CA SER A 226 -19.23 -2.20 -13.69
C SER A 226 -20.50 -1.89 -12.92
N ILE A 227 -20.78 -0.62 -12.74
CA ILE A 227 -22.02 -0.11 -12.16
C ILE A 227 -22.34 1.25 -12.76
N GLU A 228 -23.62 1.46 -13.10
CA GLU A 228 -24.12 2.74 -13.57
C GLU A 228 -24.79 3.48 -12.42
N ILE A 229 -24.35 4.70 -12.15
CA ILE A 229 -24.95 5.56 -11.12
C ILE A 229 -26.00 6.43 -11.80
N PRO A 230 -27.29 6.37 -11.40
CA PRO A 230 -28.31 7.16 -12.05
C PRO A 230 -28.13 8.67 -11.79
N SER A 231 -28.55 9.48 -12.76
CA SER A 231 -28.48 10.95 -12.70
C SER A 231 -29.34 11.59 -11.59
N SER A 232 -30.15 10.81 -10.92
CA SER A 232 -30.91 11.21 -9.72
C SER A 232 -30.05 11.25 -8.45
N VAL A 233 -28.86 10.61 -8.47
CA VAL A 233 -27.92 10.60 -7.33
C VAL A 233 -27.06 11.86 -7.36
N THR A 234 -26.97 12.56 -6.22
CA THR A 234 -26.27 13.84 -6.10
C THR A 234 -24.96 13.77 -5.33
N ARG A 235 -24.64 12.63 -4.73
CA ARG A 235 -23.36 12.42 -4.02
C ARG A 235 -22.92 10.97 -4.10
N ILE A 236 -21.61 10.76 -4.15
CA ILE A 236 -20.95 9.47 -3.91
C ILE A 236 -20.60 9.45 -2.42
N ALA A 237 -21.25 8.58 -1.65
CA ALA A 237 -21.06 8.54 -0.20
C ALA A 237 -19.67 8.00 0.21
N ALA A 238 -19.30 8.17 1.48
CA ALA A 238 -18.04 7.64 2.00
C ALA A 238 -17.99 6.11 1.89
N GLN A 239 -16.83 5.58 1.47
CA GLN A 239 -16.55 4.14 1.37
C GLN A 239 -17.50 3.35 0.46
N VAL A 240 -18.28 4.02 -0.39
CA VAL A 240 -19.36 3.36 -1.14
C VAL A 240 -18.85 2.23 -2.04
N PHE A 241 -17.70 2.39 -2.68
CA PHE A 241 -17.03 1.37 -3.52
C PHE A 241 -15.70 0.88 -2.93
N TYR A 242 -15.50 1.06 -1.63
CA TYR A 242 -14.28 0.59 -0.98
C TYR A 242 -14.04 -0.90 -1.26
N GLY A 243 -12.87 -1.24 -1.81
CA GLY A 243 -12.50 -2.63 -2.08
C GLY A 243 -13.27 -3.32 -3.22
N CYS A 244 -13.88 -2.56 -4.13
CA CYS A 244 -14.43 -3.10 -5.38
C CYS A 244 -13.28 -3.41 -6.34
N THR A 245 -12.53 -4.47 -6.04
CA THR A 245 -11.24 -4.76 -6.70
C THR A 245 -11.33 -5.10 -8.18
N SER A 246 -12.51 -5.53 -8.66
CA SER A 246 -12.74 -5.84 -10.09
C SER A 246 -13.37 -4.69 -10.88
N LEU A 247 -13.69 -3.55 -10.23
CA LEU A 247 -14.32 -2.40 -10.89
C LEU A 247 -13.31 -1.75 -11.85
N THR A 248 -13.57 -1.87 -13.16
CA THR A 248 -12.64 -1.39 -14.19
C THR A 248 -12.91 0.04 -14.64
N SER A 249 -14.18 0.44 -14.58
CA SER A 249 -14.63 1.79 -14.95
C SER A 249 -15.90 2.16 -14.20
N ILE A 250 -16.09 3.44 -13.98
CA ILE A 250 -17.31 4.01 -13.42
C ILE A 250 -17.52 5.40 -13.99
N GLU A 251 -18.75 5.71 -14.39
CA GLU A 251 -19.16 7.04 -14.79
C GLU A 251 -19.77 7.78 -13.58
N ILE A 252 -19.27 8.97 -13.30
CA ILE A 252 -19.84 9.86 -12.28
C ILE A 252 -20.79 10.84 -12.99
N PRO A 253 -22.10 10.76 -12.73
CA PRO A 253 -23.05 11.63 -13.41
C PRO A 253 -22.88 13.11 -13.03
N SER A 254 -23.25 13.99 -13.96
CA SER A 254 -23.16 15.46 -13.77
C SER A 254 -24.04 16.03 -12.66
N SER A 255 -24.90 15.22 -12.07
CA SER A 255 -25.68 15.55 -10.87
C SER A 255 -24.86 15.48 -9.57
N VAL A 256 -23.73 14.76 -9.59
CA VAL A 256 -22.92 14.53 -8.38
C VAL A 256 -22.13 15.78 -8.03
N THR A 257 -22.31 16.25 -6.79
CA THR A 257 -21.63 17.44 -6.25
C THR A 257 -20.51 17.10 -5.28
N SER A 258 -20.45 15.87 -4.78
CA SER A 258 -19.40 15.44 -3.82
C SER A 258 -19.05 13.97 -3.96
N ILE A 259 -17.75 13.67 -3.79
CA ILE A 259 -17.19 12.33 -3.67
C ILE A 259 -16.69 12.18 -2.23
N GLY A 260 -17.18 11.17 -1.52
CA GLY A 260 -16.90 10.93 -0.11
C GLY A 260 -15.48 10.39 0.16
N MET A 261 -15.10 10.43 1.43
CA MET A 261 -13.85 9.85 1.93
C MET A 261 -13.80 8.34 1.63
N TRP A 262 -12.62 7.85 1.13
CA TRP A 262 -12.40 6.43 0.74
C TRP A 262 -13.39 5.89 -0.29
N ALA A 263 -14.06 6.72 -1.07
CA ALA A 263 -15.16 6.29 -1.95
C ALA A 263 -14.75 5.17 -2.93
N PHE A 264 -13.53 5.22 -3.47
CA PHE A 264 -12.95 4.24 -4.40
C PHE A 264 -11.65 3.60 -3.85
N TYR A 265 -11.44 3.68 -2.54
CA TYR A 265 -10.23 3.11 -1.93
C TYR A 265 -10.07 1.63 -2.29
N ASN A 266 -8.87 1.24 -2.73
CA ASN A 266 -8.54 -0.13 -3.12
C ASN A 266 -9.40 -0.69 -4.28
N CYS A 267 -9.86 0.17 -5.21
CA CYS A 267 -10.42 -0.24 -6.49
C CYS A 267 -9.26 -0.58 -7.45
N THR A 268 -8.62 -1.73 -7.23
CA THR A 268 -7.33 -2.07 -7.84
C THR A 268 -7.37 -2.25 -9.36
N SER A 269 -8.54 -2.49 -9.95
CA SER A 269 -8.73 -2.60 -11.41
C SER A 269 -9.19 -1.33 -12.10
N LEU A 270 -9.54 -0.26 -11.34
CA LEU A 270 -10.00 0.99 -11.91
C LEU A 270 -8.88 1.66 -12.69
N THR A 271 -9.11 1.92 -13.99
CA THR A 271 -8.06 2.42 -14.90
C THR A 271 -8.10 3.93 -15.11
N SER A 272 -9.28 4.51 -15.09
CA SER A 272 -9.49 5.96 -15.25
C SER A 272 -10.79 6.39 -14.58
N ILE A 273 -10.87 7.69 -14.26
CA ILE A 273 -12.10 8.30 -13.75
C ILE A 273 -12.22 9.72 -14.27
N GLU A 274 -13.45 10.10 -14.64
CA GLU A 274 -13.82 11.45 -15.06
C GLU A 274 -14.50 12.17 -13.90
N ILE A 275 -14.05 13.37 -13.54
CA ILE A 275 -14.63 14.22 -12.50
C ILE A 275 -15.46 15.32 -13.17
N PRO A 276 -16.78 15.29 -13.09
CA PRO A 276 -17.63 16.29 -13.74
C PRO A 276 -17.49 17.68 -13.12
N SER A 277 -17.96 18.69 -13.88
CA SER A 277 -17.91 20.10 -13.46
C SER A 277 -18.68 20.40 -12.17
N SER A 278 -19.65 19.57 -11.84
CA SER A 278 -20.51 19.71 -10.66
C SER A 278 -19.82 19.33 -9.34
N VAL A 279 -18.74 18.53 -9.39
CA VAL A 279 -18.05 18.07 -8.17
C VAL A 279 -17.33 19.22 -7.50
N ALA A 280 -17.81 19.62 -6.33
CA ALA A 280 -17.24 20.69 -5.50
C ALA A 280 -16.39 20.16 -4.34
N SER A 281 -16.46 18.86 -4.01
CA SER A 281 -15.61 18.28 -2.96
C SER A 281 -15.24 16.82 -3.25
N ILE A 282 -13.97 16.49 -3.00
CA ILE A 282 -13.42 15.14 -3.04
C ILE A 282 -12.84 14.84 -1.67
N GLY A 283 -13.34 13.77 -1.04
CA GLY A 283 -12.89 13.32 0.27
C GLY A 283 -11.46 12.77 0.25
N ILE A 284 -10.81 12.85 1.38
CA ILE A 284 -9.46 12.28 1.56
C ILE A 284 -9.48 10.78 1.25
N TYR A 285 -8.39 10.25 0.68
CA TYR A 285 -8.24 8.83 0.28
C TYR A 285 -9.23 8.34 -0.78
N ALA A 286 -9.94 9.22 -1.47
CA ALA A 286 -10.99 8.81 -2.40
C ALA A 286 -10.48 7.80 -3.44
N PHE A 287 -9.22 7.94 -3.91
CA PHE A 287 -8.60 7.13 -4.95
C PHE A 287 -7.34 6.39 -4.48
N SER A 288 -7.04 6.36 -3.18
CA SER A 288 -5.85 5.67 -2.65
C SER A 288 -5.92 4.17 -2.92
N ARG A 289 -4.76 3.57 -3.17
CA ARG A 289 -4.60 2.14 -3.52
C ARG A 289 -5.31 1.70 -4.80
N CYS A 290 -5.68 2.61 -5.67
CA CYS A 290 -6.14 2.29 -7.03
C CYS A 290 -4.92 2.03 -7.94
N VAL A 291 -4.25 0.90 -7.76
CA VAL A 291 -2.93 0.60 -8.38
C VAL A 291 -2.94 0.44 -9.90
N SER A 292 -4.12 0.36 -10.53
CA SER A 292 -4.26 0.40 -12.00
C SER A 292 -4.70 1.77 -12.53
N LEU A 293 -4.99 2.74 -11.65
CA LEU A 293 -5.50 4.04 -12.05
C LEU A 293 -4.40 4.84 -12.76
N ASN A 294 -4.58 5.08 -14.05
CA ASN A 294 -3.62 5.80 -14.87
C ASN A 294 -3.96 7.30 -15.01
N SER A 295 -5.25 7.65 -14.90
CA SER A 295 -5.69 9.03 -15.06
C SER A 295 -6.92 9.37 -14.24
N ILE A 296 -6.91 10.57 -13.68
CA ILE A 296 -8.06 11.28 -13.12
C ILE A 296 -8.25 12.53 -13.97
N ASN A 297 -9.31 12.55 -14.78
CA ASN A 297 -9.57 13.68 -15.67
C ASN A 297 -10.66 14.56 -15.08
N VAL A 298 -10.44 15.85 -15.09
CA VAL A 298 -11.38 16.84 -14.55
C VAL A 298 -11.95 17.66 -15.69
N ASP A 299 -13.30 17.78 -15.72
CA ASP A 299 -13.98 18.65 -16.67
C ASP A 299 -13.44 20.09 -16.56
N LYS A 300 -13.11 20.69 -17.71
CA LYS A 300 -12.49 22.02 -17.78
C LYS A 300 -13.33 23.12 -17.09
N SER A 301 -14.66 22.92 -17.03
CA SER A 301 -15.60 23.84 -16.38
C SER A 301 -15.70 23.66 -14.86
N ASN A 302 -15.03 22.63 -14.29
CA ASN A 302 -15.00 22.46 -12.83
C ASN A 302 -14.32 23.67 -12.17
N GLN A 303 -14.90 24.17 -11.07
CA GLN A 303 -14.46 25.40 -10.41
C GLN A 303 -13.47 25.15 -9.26
N GLU A 304 -13.40 23.90 -8.74
CA GLU A 304 -12.64 23.54 -7.53
C GLU A 304 -11.37 22.74 -7.87
N TYR A 305 -11.42 21.96 -8.97
CA TYR A 305 -10.37 21.01 -9.34
C TYR A 305 -9.92 21.21 -10.78
N SER A 306 -8.72 20.73 -11.05
CA SER A 306 -8.16 20.62 -12.39
C SER A 306 -7.33 19.33 -12.51
N SER A 307 -7.08 18.89 -13.74
CA SER A 307 -6.13 17.82 -13.98
C SER A 307 -5.15 18.21 -15.10
N GLU A 308 -3.94 17.69 -15.00
CA GLU A 308 -2.90 17.77 -16.03
C GLU A 308 -2.26 16.39 -16.13
N ASP A 309 -2.17 15.86 -17.33
CA ASP A 309 -1.66 14.50 -17.61
C ASP A 309 -2.33 13.42 -16.73
N GLY A 310 -3.62 13.63 -16.41
CA GLY A 310 -4.38 12.72 -15.54
C GLY A 310 -4.06 12.81 -14.04
N ILE A 311 -3.26 13.78 -13.61
CA ILE A 311 -2.93 14.02 -12.20
C ILE A 311 -3.91 15.04 -11.64
N LEU A 312 -4.45 14.79 -10.47
CA LEU A 312 -5.47 15.63 -9.82
C LEU A 312 -4.83 16.74 -8.97
N PHE A 313 -5.25 17.96 -9.23
CA PHE A 313 -4.88 19.17 -8.48
C PHE A 313 -6.11 19.94 -8.00
N ASP A 314 -5.93 20.86 -7.08
CA ASP A 314 -6.87 21.97 -6.87
C ASP A 314 -6.97 22.84 -8.14
N LYS A 315 -7.97 23.70 -8.22
CA LYS A 315 -8.19 24.55 -9.42
C LYS A 315 -6.99 25.41 -9.77
N GLY A 316 -6.31 25.95 -8.78
CA GLY A 316 -5.13 26.81 -8.93
C GLY A 316 -3.84 26.06 -9.20
N LYS A 317 -3.84 24.74 -9.19
CA LYS A 317 -2.65 23.87 -9.22
C LYS A 317 -1.62 24.25 -8.13
N THR A 318 -2.12 24.69 -6.99
CA THR A 318 -1.29 24.98 -5.82
C THR A 318 -1.16 23.79 -4.88
N LYS A 319 -2.13 22.86 -4.96
CA LYS A 319 -2.09 21.60 -4.22
C LYS A 319 -2.15 20.41 -5.18
N LEU A 320 -1.16 19.53 -5.12
CA LEU A 320 -1.22 18.21 -5.75
C LEU A 320 -2.04 17.30 -4.85
N ILE A 321 -3.19 16.82 -5.33
CA ILE A 321 -4.15 16.04 -4.54
C ILE A 321 -3.92 14.54 -4.72
N THR A 322 -3.78 14.07 -5.98
CA THR A 322 -3.56 12.65 -6.26
C THR A 322 -2.76 12.47 -7.56
N TYR A 323 -1.62 11.83 -7.47
CA TYR A 323 -0.91 11.22 -8.58
C TYR A 323 -1.42 9.78 -8.73
N PRO A 324 -1.99 9.38 -9.87
CA PRO A 324 -2.56 8.04 -10.04
C PRO A 324 -1.51 6.94 -9.91
N ALA A 325 -1.75 5.98 -9.01
CA ALA A 325 -0.77 4.94 -8.67
C ALA A 325 -0.47 3.95 -9.82
N GLY A 326 -1.34 3.87 -10.82
CA GLY A 326 -1.18 3.00 -11.99
C GLY A 326 -0.30 3.58 -13.09
N LYS A 327 0.09 4.86 -13.00
CA LYS A 327 0.99 5.50 -13.97
C LYS A 327 2.33 4.75 -14.04
N LYS A 328 2.90 4.66 -15.25
CA LYS A 328 4.10 3.86 -15.53
C LYS A 328 5.39 4.68 -15.65
N GLU A 329 5.26 5.99 -15.59
CA GLU A 329 6.40 6.91 -15.57
C GLU A 329 7.31 6.57 -14.38
N LYS A 330 8.60 6.53 -14.64
CA LYS A 330 9.63 6.27 -13.61
C LYS A 330 9.99 7.55 -12.87
N GLU A 331 9.85 8.70 -13.53
CA GLU A 331 10.22 10.00 -12.99
C GLU A 331 9.05 10.98 -13.08
N TYR A 332 8.94 11.86 -12.12
CA TYR A 332 7.96 12.95 -12.15
C TYR A 332 8.52 14.22 -11.53
N ASN A 333 8.41 15.31 -12.26
CA ASN A 333 8.77 16.65 -11.80
C ASN A 333 7.48 17.35 -11.36
N ILE A 334 7.34 17.63 -10.07
CA ILE A 334 6.18 18.34 -9.54
C ILE A 334 6.21 19.79 -10.08
N PRO A 335 5.11 20.31 -10.65
CA PRO A 335 5.07 21.67 -11.18
C PRO A 335 5.44 22.73 -10.14
N SER A 336 6.18 23.78 -10.56
CA SER A 336 6.62 24.87 -9.66
C SER A 336 5.46 25.73 -9.11
N SER A 337 4.25 25.58 -9.63
CA SER A 337 3.04 26.20 -9.05
C SER A 337 2.58 25.50 -7.76
N VAL A 338 3.00 24.24 -7.53
CA VAL A 338 2.57 23.46 -6.37
C VAL A 338 3.28 23.97 -5.11
N THR A 339 2.50 24.33 -4.11
CA THR A 339 2.98 24.77 -2.79
C THR A 339 2.74 23.73 -1.70
N SER A 340 1.86 22.75 -1.95
CA SER A 340 1.59 21.66 -1.02
C SER A 340 1.33 20.33 -1.75
N ILE A 341 1.88 19.26 -1.17
CA ILE A 341 1.58 17.87 -1.56
C ILE A 341 0.55 17.35 -0.58
N GLY A 342 -0.59 16.87 -1.09
CA GLY A 342 -1.72 16.39 -0.28
C GLY A 342 -1.43 15.10 0.48
N ASP A 343 -2.31 14.76 1.43
CA ASP A 343 -2.29 13.45 2.10
C ASP A 343 -2.46 12.34 1.06
N TYR A 344 -1.64 11.29 1.14
CA TYR A 344 -1.67 10.12 0.22
C TYR A 344 -1.49 10.47 -1.27
N ALA A 345 -0.94 11.63 -1.58
CA ALA A 345 -0.87 12.13 -2.96
C ALA A 345 -0.15 11.19 -3.92
N PHE A 346 0.85 10.45 -3.47
CA PHE A 346 1.61 9.44 -4.22
C PHE A 346 1.54 8.04 -3.59
N ASP A 347 0.51 7.75 -2.78
CA ASP A 347 0.35 6.45 -2.13
C ASP A 347 0.37 5.30 -3.15
N ASN A 348 1.20 4.27 -2.89
CA ASN A 348 1.39 3.11 -3.77
C ASN A 348 1.86 3.42 -5.21
N CYS A 349 2.56 4.54 -5.45
CA CYS A 349 3.17 4.86 -6.74
C CYS A 349 4.42 4.01 -6.98
N THR A 350 4.23 2.70 -7.15
CA THR A 350 5.31 1.70 -7.21
C THR A 350 6.13 1.74 -8.51
N SER A 351 5.76 2.54 -9.50
CA SER A 351 6.55 2.72 -10.73
C SER A 351 7.60 3.81 -10.60
N LEU A 352 7.38 4.81 -9.73
CA LEU A 352 8.26 5.96 -9.57
C LEU A 352 9.59 5.57 -8.91
N THR A 353 10.69 5.91 -9.58
CA THR A 353 12.06 5.75 -9.07
C THR A 353 12.65 7.09 -8.64
N ARG A 354 12.17 8.21 -9.22
CA ARG A 354 12.61 9.57 -8.91
C ARG A 354 11.45 10.56 -8.90
N ILE A 355 11.47 11.47 -7.94
CA ILE A 355 10.52 12.60 -7.84
C ILE A 355 11.33 13.85 -7.54
N GLU A 356 11.09 14.92 -8.30
CA GLU A 356 11.64 16.24 -8.03
C GLU A 356 10.59 17.10 -7.30
N ILE A 357 10.92 17.53 -6.07
CA ILE A 357 10.08 18.41 -5.26
C ILE A 357 10.60 19.84 -5.44
N PRO A 358 9.84 20.76 -6.05
CA PRO A 358 10.31 22.11 -6.30
C PRO A 358 10.37 22.93 -5.01
N SER A 359 11.21 23.97 -5.01
CA SER A 359 11.37 24.90 -3.88
C SER A 359 10.12 25.74 -3.55
N SER A 360 9.06 25.64 -4.33
CA SER A 360 7.75 26.21 -4.02
C SER A 360 6.98 25.42 -2.97
N VAL A 361 7.29 24.12 -2.78
CA VAL A 361 6.58 23.26 -1.84
C VAL A 361 6.98 23.60 -0.40
N THR A 362 5.97 23.89 0.42
CA THR A 362 6.13 24.23 1.84
C THR A 362 5.62 23.12 2.78
N SER A 363 4.79 22.21 2.29
CA SER A 363 4.24 21.12 3.09
C SER A 363 4.08 19.83 2.30
N ILE A 364 4.36 18.71 2.96
CA ILE A 364 4.13 17.35 2.49
C ILE A 364 3.13 16.70 3.43
N GLY A 365 2.04 16.18 2.90
CA GLY A 365 0.94 15.58 3.65
C GLY A 365 1.27 14.25 4.32
N ARG A 366 0.33 13.76 5.12
CA ARG A 366 0.41 12.45 5.76
C ARG A 366 0.43 11.34 4.71
N GLU A 367 1.33 10.36 4.88
CA GLU A 367 1.46 9.18 4.02
C GLU A 367 1.57 9.53 2.53
N ALA A 368 2.09 10.74 2.23
CA ALA A 368 2.09 11.30 0.87
C ALA A 368 2.82 10.41 -0.14
N PHE A 369 3.86 9.72 0.27
CA PHE A 369 4.66 8.79 -0.54
C PHE A 369 4.66 7.37 0.05
N GLU A 370 3.64 6.99 0.84
CA GLU A 370 3.57 5.65 1.43
C GLU A 370 3.67 4.58 0.33
N LYS A 371 4.54 3.59 0.56
CA LYS A 371 4.76 2.47 -0.38
C LYS A 371 5.18 2.87 -1.79
N CYS A 372 5.88 3.99 -1.96
CA CYS A 372 6.68 4.24 -3.15
C CYS A 372 7.90 3.30 -3.13
N GLU A 373 7.65 1.99 -3.28
CA GLU A 373 8.64 0.94 -3.02
C GLU A 373 9.86 0.99 -3.95
N ARG A 374 9.76 1.63 -5.10
CA ARG A 374 10.86 1.77 -6.09
C ARG A 374 11.53 3.13 -6.07
N LEU A 375 11.10 4.05 -5.20
CA LEU A 375 11.73 5.37 -5.06
C LEU A 375 13.15 5.18 -4.51
N THR A 376 14.16 5.60 -5.28
CA THR A 376 15.58 5.38 -4.94
C THR A 376 16.21 6.57 -4.23
N SER A 377 15.75 7.79 -4.55
CA SER A 377 16.26 9.00 -3.91
C SER A 377 15.16 10.01 -3.70
N ILE A 378 15.32 10.84 -2.68
CA ILE A 378 14.44 11.97 -2.40
C ILE A 378 15.24 13.17 -1.88
N GLU A 379 15.04 14.32 -2.52
CA GLU A 379 15.55 15.61 -2.06
C GLU A 379 14.37 16.43 -1.52
N ILE A 380 14.43 16.82 -0.25
CA ILE A 380 13.42 17.65 0.40
C ILE A 380 14.00 19.05 0.55
N PRO A 381 13.49 20.04 -0.22
CA PRO A 381 14.03 21.38 -0.23
C PRO A 381 13.81 22.13 1.09
N SER A 382 14.63 23.15 1.34
CA SER A 382 14.59 23.96 2.58
C SER A 382 13.27 24.74 2.77
N SER A 383 12.49 24.92 1.71
CA SER A 383 11.16 25.51 1.76
C SER A 383 10.12 24.66 2.49
N VAL A 384 10.34 23.34 2.58
CA VAL A 384 9.42 22.44 3.27
C VAL A 384 9.53 22.65 4.79
N THR A 385 8.46 23.14 5.39
CA THR A 385 8.38 23.43 6.83
C THR A 385 7.52 22.42 7.61
N SER A 386 6.84 21.50 6.90
CA SER A 386 5.99 20.48 7.51
C SER A 386 5.96 19.22 6.67
N ILE A 387 6.24 18.08 7.31
CA ILE A 387 6.12 16.74 6.73
C ILE A 387 5.18 15.94 7.61
N GLY A 388 4.16 15.36 7.00
CA GLY A 388 3.13 14.57 7.68
C GLY A 388 3.63 13.23 8.20
N TRP A 389 2.86 12.66 9.10
CA TRP A 389 3.10 11.34 9.66
C TRP A 389 3.18 10.28 8.56
N ASN A 390 4.15 9.35 8.64
CA ASN A 390 4.39 8.29 7.66
C ASN A 390 4.61 8.76 6.20
N ALA A 391 5.03 10.00 5.97
CA ALA A 391 5.08 10.58 4.63
C ALA A 391 5.86 9.72 3.62
N PHE A 392 6.92 9.04 4.03
CA PHE A 392 7.74 8.14 3.22
C PHE A 392 7.78 6.71 3.79
N ALA A 393 6.73 6.30 4.49
CA ALA A 393 6.67 4.97 5.06
C ALA A 393 6.71 3.89 3.97
N TYR A 394 7.44 2.80 4.25
CA TYR A 394 7.60 1.66 3.34
C TYR A 394 8.20 2.00 1.96
N CYS A 395 8.96 3.10 1.83
CA CYS A 395 9.83 3.35 0.67
C CYS A 395 11.08 2.47 0.77
N THR A 396 10.98 1.21 0.33
CA THR A 396 11.97 0.17 0.65
C THR A 396 13.20 0.16 -0.26
N SER A 397 13.24 0.98 -1.31
CA SER A 397 14.37 1.08 -2.25
C SER A 397 15.18 2.38 -2.12
N LEU A 398 14.91 3.21 -1.12
CA LEU A 398 15.66 4.45 -0.93
C LEU A 398 17.15 4.13 -0.70
N THR A 399 18.01 4.73 -1.50
CA THR A 399 19.46 4.69 -1.34
C THR A 399 20.00 6.03 -0.83
N ASP A 400 19.26 7.11 -1.07
CA ASP A 400 19.66 8.45 -0.68
C ASP A 400 18.46 9.29 -0.23
N ILE A 401 18.65 10.03 0.87
CA ILE A 401 17.67 10.98 1.41
C ILE A 401 18.42 12.27 1.73
N GLU A 402 18.20 13.30 0.92
CA GLU A 402 18.73 14.63 1.18
C GLU A 402 17.63 15.53 1.76
N ILE A 403 17.90 16.15 2.92
CA ILE A 403 16.98 17.06 3.60
C ILE A 403 17.69 18.36 3.87
N GLN A 404 17.22 19.45 3.27
CA GLN A 404 17.83 20.76 3.43
C GLN A 404 17.37 21.51 4.69
N SER A 405 16.27 21.04 5.35
CA SER A 405 15.76 21.64 6.59
C SER A 405 15.22 20.58 7.56
N ILE A 406 15.85 20.43 8.72
CA ILE A 406 15.45 19.47 9.78
C ILE A 406 14.21 19.95 10.54
N GLY A 407 13.95 21.26 10.61
CA GLY A 407 12.78 21.82 11.29
C GLY A 407 11.41 21.39 10.73
N ALA A 408 11.38 20.72 9.57
CA ALA A 408 10.17 20.17 8.96
C ALA A 408 9.59 18.94 9.70
N PHE A 409 10.39 18.25 10.52
CA PHE A 409 9.99 17.02 11.21
C PHE A 409 9.22 17.32 12.50
N LYS A 410 7.93 17.57 12.38
CA LYS A 410 7.03 17.74 13.54
C LYS A 410 6.41 16.42 14.04
N TYR A 411 6.50 15.34 13.25
CA TYR A 411 5.84 14.07 13.50
C TYR A 411 6.84 12.93 13.50
N ASN A 412 6.56 11.88 14.30
CA ASN A 412 7.32 10.64 14.32
C ASN A 412 6.94 9.77 13.11
N TYR A 413 7.78 8.77 12.81
CA TYR A 413 7.52 7.75 11.78
C TYR A 413 7.51 8.25 10.33
N VAL A 414 8.11 9.39 10.00
CA VAL A 414 8.12 9.92 8.62
C VAL A 414 8.67 8.90 7.62
N PHE A 415 9.68 8.12 8.00
CA PHE A 415 10.32 7.08 7.19
C PHE A 415 10.07 5.65 7.71
N TYR A 416 8.98 5.40 8.44
CA TYR A 416 8.68 4.11 9.03
C TYR A 416 8.71 2.98 7.99
N GLY A 417 9.48 1.91 8.25
CA GLY A 417 9.64 0.79 7.31
C GLY A 417 10.38 1.12 6.02
N ALA A 418 10.91 2.35 5.85
CA ALA A 418 11.82 2.66 4.76
C ALA A 418 13.20 2.02 5.01
N LYS A 419 13.91 1.69 3.92
CA LYS A 419 15.24 1.07 4.00
C LYS A 419 16.23 1.89 3.18
N LEU A 420 17.34 2.27 3.82
CA LEU A 420 18.53 2.75 3.15
C LEU A 420 19.49 1.60 2.98
N THR A 421 20.03 1.41 1.79
CA THR A 421 21.00 0.36 1.52
C THR A 421 22.41 0.97 1.46
N MET A 422 23.33 0.43 2.26
CA MET A 422 24.76 0.77 2.23
C MET A 422 25.53 -0.44 1.72
N GLU A 423 26.53 -0.19 0.89
CA GLU A 423 27.37 -1.26 0.34
C GLU A 423 28.70 -1.34 1.07
N VAL A 424 29.17 -2.55 1.35
CA VAL A 424 30.49 -2.82 1.92
C VAL A 424 31.23 -3.84 1.08
N ALA A 425 32.49 -3.55 0.78
CA ALA A 425 33.34 -4.50 0.06
C ALA A 425 33.63 -5.74 0.94
N THR A 426 33.33 -6.94 0.43
CA THR A 426 33.52 -8.20 1.13
C THR A 426 34.96 -8.74 0.96
N GLY A 427 35.40 -9.55 1.92
CA GLY A 427 36.56 -10.44 1.77
C GLY A 427 37.82 -10.11 2.56
N SER A 428 37.80 -9.15 3.46
CA SER A 428 38.88 -9.06 4.49
C SER A 428 38.31 -9.39 5.87
N LYS A 429 39.13 -10.04 6.71
CA LYS A 429 38.81 -10.25 8.13
C LYS A 429 38.86 -8.97 8.97
N ASN A 430 38.87 -7.81 8.32
CA ASN A 430 39.00 -6.52 8.98
C ASN A 430 37.64 -5.86 9.13
N VAL A 431 37.44 -5.29 10.31
CA VAL A 431 36.28 -4.40 10.56
C VAL A 431 36.45 -3.15 9.69
N GLN A 432 35.45 -2.87 8.88
CA GLN A 432 35.35 -1.61 8.10
C GLN A 432 34.50 -0.59 8.82
N GLU A 433 34.87 0.69 8.70
CA GLU A 433 34.09 1.82 9.17
C GLU A 433 33.36 2.47 7.96
N ILE A 434 32.04 2.37 7.95
CA ILE A 434 31.19 2.90 6.88
C ILE A 434 30.51 4.17 7.38
N GLU A 435 30.62 5.28 6.64
CA GLU A 435 29.92 6.53 6.96
C GLU A 435 28.42 6.30 7.07
N LEU A 436 27.79 6.78 8.14
CA LEU A 436 26.33 6.78 8.24
C LEU A 436 25.72 7.73 7.21
N PRO A 437 24.51 7.43 6.70
CA PRO A 437 23.77 8.34 5.85
C PRO A 437 23.66 9.75 6.48
N ASP A 438 23.81 10.79 5.65
CA ASP A 438 23.82 12.17 6.13
C ASP A 438 22.56 12.56 6.90
N ILE A 439 21.40 12.00 6.52
CA ILE A 439 20.14 12.20 7.27
C ILE A 439 20.27 11.77 8.74
N ILE A 440 20.95 10.66 9.01
CA ILE A 440 21.16 10.17 10.39
C ILE A 440 22.16 11.06 11.10
N LYS A 441 23.30 11.38 10.46
CA LYS A 441 24.34 12.23 11.04
C LYS A 441 23.81 13.62 11.40
N ARG A 442 23.01 14.25 10.52
CA ARG A 442 22.41 15.57 10.75
C ARG A 442 21.39 15.56 11.89
N THR A 443 20.49 14.56 11.92
CA THR A 443 19.49 14.46 12.99
C THR A 443 20.12 14.17 14.36
N MET A 444 21.31 13.53 14.39
CA MET A 444 22.07 13.31 15.63
C MET A 444 22.76 14.59 16.14
N ASN A 445 23.16 15.49 15.23
CA ASN A 445 24.04 16.64 15.59
C ASN A 445 23.29 17.98 15.64
N GLU A 446 22.19 18.17 14.92
CA GLU A 446 21.54 19.46 14.71
C GLU A 446 20.07 19.52 15.17
N GLY A 447 19.50 18.39 15.62
CA GLY A 447 18.08 18.33 15.98
C GLY A 447 17.79 18.65 17.44
N ASP A 448 16.57 19.15 17.73
CA ASP A 448 16.03 19.27 19.09
C ASP A 448 15.90 17.92 19.81
N ILE A 449 16.12 16.79 19.10
CA ILE A 449 16.09 15.43 19.60
C ILE A 449 17.51 14.86 19.53
N LEU A 450 18.18 14.84 20.68
CA LEU A 450 19.47 14.16 20.83
C LEU A 450 19.24 12.65 20.83
N TYR A 451 19.61 11.97 19.75
CA TYR A 451 19.65 10.51 19.72
C TYR A 451 20.74 9.99 20.68
N THR A 452 20.37 9.05 21.53
CA THR A 452 21.28 8.29 22.38
C THR A 452 21.61 6.96 21.73
N SER A 453 22.62 6.24 22.22
CA SER A 453 22.93 4.90 21.71
C SER A 453 21.78 3.87 21.89
N SER A 454 20.84 4.16 22.80
CA SER A 454 19.64 3.33 23.01
C SER A 454 18.54 3.55 21.96
N ASP A 455 18.66 4.61 21.17
CA ASP A 455 17.70 4.88 20.08
C ASP A 455 18.04 4.12 18.78
N PHE A 456 19.10 3.29 18.80
CA PHE A 456 19.50 2.45 17.69
C PHE A 456 19.50 0.98 18.08
N GLU A 457 18.82 0.16 17.30
CA GLU A 457 18.96 -1.29 17.34
C GLU A 457 19.98 -1.72 16.30
N LEU A 458 21.09 -2.30 16.76
CA LEU A 458 22.22 -2.70 15.94
C LEU A 458 22.25 -4.22 15.81
N THR A 459 22.26 -4.73 14.59
CA THR A 459 22.37 -6.16 14.29
C THR A 459 23.72 -6.42 13.63
N ASN A 460 24.58 -7.19 14.28
CA ASN A 460 25.91 -7.62 13.79
C ASN A 460 26.85 -6.45 13.41
N CYS A 461 26.67 -5.27 14.01
CA CYS A 461 27.54 -4.11 13.83
C CYS A 461 27.63 -3.29 15.12
N SER A 462 28.50 -2.27 15.13
CA SER A 462 28.58 -1.28 16.21
C SER A 462 28.82 0.11 15.66
N LEU A 463 28.50 1.14 16.45
CA LEU A 463 28.82 2.54 16.11
C LEU A 463 30.26 2.90 16.51
N THR A 464 30.87 3.83 15.80
CA THR A 464 32.09 4.52 16.25
C THR A 464 31.83 5.34 17.50
N GLU A 465 32.86 5.75 18.24
CA GLU A 465 32.71 6.58 19.46
C GLU A 465 32.04 7.93 19.17
N ASP A 466 32.35 8.53 18.03
CA ASP A 466 31.75 9.77 17.54
C ASP A 466 30.37 9.58 16.90
N LYS A 467 29.90 8.31 16.77
CA LYS A 467 28.61 7.92 16.20
C LYS A 467 28.38 8.37 14.73
N THR A 468 29.46 8.63 14.00
CA THR A 468 29.37 9.05 12.59
C THR A 468 29.43 7.88 11.62
N LYS A 469 29.92 6.72 12.07
CA LYS A 469 30.15 5.52 11.23
C LYS A 469 29.65 4.24 11.89
N LEU A 470 29.30 3.27 11.04
CA LEU A 470 29.10 1.86 11.44
C LEU A 470 30.42 1.10 11.32
N LYS A 471 30.77 0.35 12.38
CA LYS A 471 31.81 -0.67 12.34
C LYS A 471 31.19 -1.98 11.94
N VAL A 472 31.57 -2.49 10.77
CA VAL A 472 31.03 -3.71 10.17
C VAL A 472 32.16 -4.71 9.97
N ASP A 473 31.98 -5.92 10.51
CA ASP A 473 32.85 -7.05 10.16
C ASP A 473 32.42 -7.60 8.79
N THR A 474 33.31 -7.51 7.82
CA THR A 474 32.99 -7.87 6.43
C THR A 474 32.81 -9.38 6.23
N GLU A 475 33.40 -10.21 7.10
CA GLU A 475 33.16 -11.66 7.08
C GLU A 475 31.74 -11.98 7.58
N VAL A 476 31.29 -11.28 8.63
CA VAL A 476 29.92 -11.40 9.14
C VAL A 476 28.92 -10.87 8.11
N ALA A 477 29.16 -9.70 7.53
CA ALA A 477 28.29 -9.11 6.51
C ALA A 477 28.11 -10.00 5.26
N SER A 478 29.08 -10.84 4.94
CA SER A 478 28.99 -11.79 3.82
C SER A 478 28.09 -13.00 4.09
N LYS A 479 27.72 -13.25 5.34
CA LYS A 479 26.99 -14.46 5.78
C LYS A 479 25.67 -14.13 6.48
N GLU A 480 25.58 -12.97 7.12
CA GLU A 480 24.48 -12.58 7.99
C GLU A 480 24.01 -11.16 7.67
N THR A 481 22.77 -10.85 8.00
CA THR A 481 22.23 -9.48 7.87
C THR A 481 22.96 -8.56 8.85
N VAL A 482 23.44 -7.44 8.35
CA VAL A 482 24.01 -6.34 9.12
C VAL A 482 23.11 -5.14 8.96
N SER A 483 22.58 -4.59 10.05
CA SER A 483 21.65 -3.47 9.97
C SER A 483 21.68 -2.59 11.22
N LEU A 484 21.24 -1.34 11.02
CA LEU A 484 20.93 -0.38 12.08
C LEU A 484 19.46 0.04 11.92
N GLU A 485 18.66 -0.06 12.96
CA GLU A 485 17.28 0.47 12.98
C GLU A 485 17.17 1.60 13.98
N VAL A 486 16.56 2.70 13.56
CA VAL A 486 16.30 3.86 14.42
C VAL A 486 15.02 3.63 15.20
N LYS A 487 15.07 3.72 16.55
CA LYS A 487 13.97 3.41 17.48
C LYS A 487 13.32 4.65 18.10
N GLY A 488 13.65 5.83 17.67
CA GLY A 488 13.10 7.06 18.25
C GLY A 488 13.04 8.25 17.30
N GLY A 489 12.35 9.30 17.73
CA GLY A 489 12.28 10.55 17.00
C GLY A 489 11.63 10.48 15.62
N ALA A 490 11.91 11.46 14.79
CA ALA A 490 11.33 11.58 13.44
C ALA A 490 11.73 10.45 12.48
N LEU A 491 12.89 9.83 12.70
CA LEU A 491 13.42 8.74 11.89
C LEU A 491 13.05 7.36 12.43
N ASN A 492 12.19 7.27 13.45
CA ASN A 492 11.78 5.99 14.04
C ASN A 492 11.24 5.03 12.98
N GLY A 493 11.81 3.80 12.98
CA GLY A 493 11.49 2.77 12.00
C GLY A 493 12.24 2.85 10.67
N LEU A 494 13.15 3.84 10.50
CA LEU A 494 14.10 3.83 9.37
C LEU A 494 15.17 2.76 9.63
N SER A 495 15.36 1.87 8.66
CA SER A 495 16.40 0.84 8.71
C SER A 495 17.52 1.18 7.72
N VAL A 496 18.78 1.01 8.15
CA VAL A 496 19.96 0.99 7.28
C VAL A 496 20.42 -0.44 7.19
N VAL A 497 20.44 -1.00 5.98
CA VAL A 497 20.88 -2.38 5.73
C VAL A 497 22.21 -2.35 4.98
N VAL A 498 23.20 -3.07 5.50
CA VAL A 498 24.50 -3.19 4.85
C VAL A 498 24.49 -4.42 3.94
N VAL A 499 24.72 -4.19 2.65
CA VAL A 499 24.75 -5.23 1.63
C VAL A 499 26.21 -5.50 1.25
N PRO A 500 26.68 -6.75 1.35
CA PRO A 500 28.02 -7.11 0.92
C PRO A 500 28.11 -7.09 -0.61
N LYS A 501 29.10 -6.39 -1.13
CA LYS A 501 29.47 -6.44 -2.56
C LYS A 501 30.94 -6.72 -2.73
N VAL A 502 31.27 -7.51 -3.75
CA VAL A 502 32.68 -7.81 -4.08
C VAL A 502 33.36 -6.57 -4.67
N VAL A 503 32.59 -5.70 -5.29
CA VAL A 503 33.06 -4.47 -5.92
C VAL A 503 32.16 -3.31 -5.54
N ILE A 504 32.74 -2.22 -5.07
CA ILE A 504 32.06 -0.91 -4.92
C ILE A 504 32.76 0.08 -5.85
N SER A 505 31.99 0.83 -6.60
CA SER A 505 32.53 1.89 -7.46
C SER A 505 32.10 3.26 -6.93
N LYS A 506 33.05 4.19 -6.85
CA LYS A 506 32.79 5.61 -6.51
C LYS A 506 32.34 6.44 -7.68
N LYS A 507 32.53 5.94 -8.93
CA LYS A 507 32.35 6.72 -10.14
C LYS A 507 31.54 5.98 -11.22
N TYR A 508 31.57 4.65 -11.24
CA TYR A 508 31.01 3.82 -12.30
C TYR A 508 29.79 3.06 -11.82
N GLU A 509 28.85 2.80 -12.70
CA GLU A 509 27.68 1.98 -12.40
C GLU A 509 28.08 0.49 -12.35
N VAL A 510 27.65 -0.24 -11.32
CA VAL A 510 27.87 -1.68 -11.18
C VAL A 510 26.52 -2.36 -11.33
N ALA A 511 26.33 -3.10 -12.43
CA ALA A 511 25.12 -3.82 -12.75
C ALA A 511 25.35 -5.34 -12.68
N GLU A 512 24.34 -6.08 -12.25
CA GLU A 512 24.35 -7.54 -12.29
C GLU A 512 23.16 -8.02 -13.14
N GLU A 513 23.48 -8.76 -14.22
CA GLU A 513 22.49 -9.33 -15.11
C GLU A 513 22.80 -10.79 -15.41
N ASN A 514 21.81 -11.68 -15.24
CA ASN A 514 21.95 -13.12 -15.51
C ASN A 514 23.14 -13.80 -14.80
N GLY A 515 23.53 -13.30 -13.62
CA GLY A 515 24.68 -13.81 -12.86
C GLY A 515 26.05 -13.31 -13.37
N GLU A 516 26.07 -12.33 -14.27
CA GLU A 516 27.29 -11.65 -14.72
C GLU A 516 27.33 -10.23 -14.13
N VAL A 517 28.49 -9.79 -13.67
CA VAL A 517 28.72 -8.44 -13.15
C VAL A 517 29.31 -7.57 -14.24
N TYR A 518 28.71 -6.40 -14.44
CA TYR A 518 29.15 -5.38 -15.38
C TYR A 518 29.54 -4.11 -14.64
N ILE A 519 30.64 -3.47 -15.07
CA ILE A 519 30.97 -2.11 -14.64
C ILE A 519 30.80 -1.20 -15.85
N GLU A 520 29.83 -0.35 -15.75
CA GLU A 520 29.31 0.48 -16.83
C GLU A 520 29.69 1.95 -16.63
N ASP A 521 29.36 2.78 -17.58
CA ASP A 521 29.56 4.23 -17.51
C ASP A 521 31.02 4.69 -17.52
N ILE A 522 31.91 3.86 -18.02
CA ILE A 522 33.33 4.20 -18.16
C ILE A 522 33.49 5.13 -19.37
N ASN A 523 34.08 6.30 -19.14
CA ASN A 523 34.33 7.23 -20.25
C ASN A 523 35.44 6.72 -21.19
N PRO A 524 35.33 6.96 -22.53
CA PRO A 524 36.39 6.67 -23.47
C PRO A 524 37.71 7.32 -23.07
N GLY A 525 38.81 6.61 -23.26
CA GLY A 525 40.14 7.09 -22.92
C GLY A 525 40.56 6.89 -21.47
N THR A 526 39.65 6.41 -20.57
CA THR A 526 39.98 6.12 -19.16
C THR A 526 41.13 5.10 -19.07
N LYS A 527 42.18 5.43 -18.35
CA LYS A 527 43.29 4.51 -18.10
C LYS A 527 42.98 3.53 -16.98
N ILE A 528 43.61 2.35 -17.01
CA ILE A 528 43.41 1.32 -15.97
C ILE A 528 43.74 1.88 -14.58
N GLN A 529 44.80 2.70 -14.42
CA GLN A 529 45.12 3.29 -13.11
C GLN A 529 44.00 4.23 -12.62
N GLU A 530 43.49 5.11 -13.48
CA GLU A 530 42.39 6.00 -13.14
C GLU A 530 41.12 5.20 -12.77
N PHE A 531 40.89 4.10 -13.45
CA PHE A 531 39.77 3.21 -13.16
C PHE A 531 39.93 2.55 -11.77
N ILE A 532 41.16 1.98 -11.49
CA ILE A 532 41.46 1.36 -10.19
C ILE A 532 41.25 2.33 -9.03
N ASP A 533 41.66 3.59 -9.19
CA ASP A 533 41.53 4.63 -8.14
C ASP A 533 40.05 4.94 -7.77
N ASN A 534 39.11 4.54 -8.60
CA ASN A 534 37.66 4.72 -8.41
C ASN A 534 36.93 3.40 -8.05
N ILE A 535 37.64 2.31 -7.85
CA ILE A 535 37.05 1.01 -7.45
C ILE A 535 37.55 0.65 -6.03
N GLU A 536 36.59 0.34 -5.18
CA GLU A 536 36.87 -0.23 -3.84
C GLU A 536 36.65 -1.73 -3.86
N THR A 537 37.68 -2.48 -3.55
CA THR A 537 37.63 -3.93 -3.35
C THR A 537 38.74 -4.35 -2.38
N ASN A 538 38.49 -5.38 -1.60
CA ASN A 538 39.49 -5.99 -0.73
C ASN A 538 40.30 -7.11 -1.45
N GLY A 539 40.00 -7.37 -2.71
CA GLY A 539 40.64 -8.38 -3.53
C GLY A 539 41.79 -7.84 -4.38
N THR A 540 42.62 -8.77 -4.83
CA THR A 540 43.64 -8.46 -5.84
C THR A 540 42.97 -8.36 -7.21
N MET A 541 43.11 -7.21 -7.89
CA MET A 541 42.55 -6.97 -9.21
C MET A 541 43.55 -7.37 -10.31
N LYS A 542 43.03 -8.03 -11.36
CA LYS A 542 43.73 -8.31 -12.61
C LYS A 542 42.84 -7.94 -13.78
N PHE A 543 43.44 -7.38 -14.80
CA PHE A 543 42.75 -6.99 -16.02
C PHE A 543 43.15 -7.94 -17.16
N CYS A 544 42.17 -8.45 -17.88
CA CYS A 544 42.36 -9.38 -18.97
C CYS A 544 41.62 -8.93 -20.23
N LYS A 545 42.23 -9.12 -21.39
CA LYS A 545 41.57 -9.04 -22.70
C LYS A 545 41.69 -10.40 -23.39
N GLY A 546 40.54 -11.09 -23.51
CA GLY A 546 40.57 -12.50 -23.88
C GLY A 546 41.33 -13.32 -22.83
N ASN A 547 42.31 -14.11 -23.24
CA ASN A 547 43.14 -14.94 -22.34
C ASN A 547 44.43 -14.24 -21.90
N SER A 548 44.69 -12.99 -22.28
CA SER A 548 45.93 -12.27 -21.99
C SER A 548 45.74 -11.28 -20.86
N GLU A 549 46.57 -11.37 -19.81
CA GLU A 549 46.63 -10.42 -18.70
C GLU A 549 47.28 -9.11 -19.16
N ILE A 550 46.65 -7.97 -18.78
CA ILE A 550 47.16 -6.62 -19.04
C ILE A 550 47.81 -6.10 -17.78
N THR A 551 49.11 -5.90 -17.81
CA THR A 551 49.90 -5.43 -16.67
C THR A 551 50.28 -3.95 -16.74
N ASP A 552 50.16 -3.32 -17.90
CA ASP A 552 50.41 -1.88 -18.08
C ASP A 552 49.19 -1.06 -17.64
N VAL A 553 49.27 -0.46 -16.46
CA VAL A 553 48.23 0.40 -15.86
C VAL A 553 47.98 1.70 -16.64
N ASN A 554 48.88 2.07 -17.59
CA ASN A 554 48.65 3.22 -18.47
C ASN A 554 47.83 2.85 -19.74
N SER A 555 47.59 1.56 -19.92
CA SER A 555 46.67 1.10 -20.97
C SER A 555 45.26 1.63 -20.75
N LYS A 556 44.51 1.90 -21.82
CA LYS A 556 43.10 2.31 -21.75
C LYS A 556 42.22 1.13 -21.36
N VAL A 557 41.21 1.41 -20.55
CA VAL A 557 40.09 0.48 -20.35
C VAL A 557 39.33 0.33 -21.65
N GLN A 558 38.92 -0.86 -22.01
CA GLN A 558 38.24 -1.20 -23.26
C GLN A 558 37.01 -2.02 -22.97
N THR A 559 35.95 -1.84 -23.75
CA THR A 559 34.77 -2.68 -23.69
C THR A 559 35.14 -4.13 -23.99
N GLY A 560 34.58 -5.05 -23.18
CA GLY A 560 34.87 -6.49 -23.27
C GLY A 560 36.15 -6.91 -22.53
N MET A 561 36.90 -6.00 -21.91
CA MET A 561 37.89 -6.38 -20.89
C MET A 561 37.17 -7.01 -19.70
N ILE A 562 37.85 -7.91 -19.03
CA ILE A 562 37.41 -8.56 -17.79
C ILE A 562 38.35 -8.14 -16.67
N MET A 563 37.79 -7.49 -15.64
CA MET A 563 38.47 -7.32 -14.37
C MET A 563 38.17 -8.55 -13.49
N LYS A 564 39.20 -9.25 -13.10
CA LYS A 564 39.11 -10.37 -12.16
C LYS A 564 39.56 -9.93 -10.80
N ILE A 565 38.73 -10.23 -9.79
CA ILE A 565 39.00 -9.92 -8.40
C ILE A 565 39.16 -11.24 -7.66
N THR A 566 40.32 -11.45 -7.07
CA THR A 566 40.60 -12.66 -6.28
C THR A 566 40.63 -12.33 -4.80
N LEU A 567 39.82 -13.04 -4.03
CA LEU A 567 39.66 -12.95 -2.59
C LEU A 567 39.85 -14.34 -1.97
N GLY A 568 41.02 -14.63 -1.43
CA GLY A 568 41.32 -15.97 -0.95
C GLY A 568 41.23 -16.99 -2.09
N GLU A 569 40.32 -17.97 -1.96
CA GLU A 569 40.07 -18.99 -2.99
C GLU A 569 38.94 -18.61 -4.00
N GLN A 570 38.29 -17.48 -3.79
CA GLN A 570 37.19 -17.03 -4.66
C GLN A 570 37.67 -16.04 -5.72
N GLU A 571 37.23 -16.23 -6.96
CA GLU A 571 37.44 -15.31 -8.07
C GLU A 571 36.12 -14.80 -8.60
N THR A 572 35.95 -13.48 -8.68
CA THR A 572 34.82 -12.82 -9.30
C THR A 572 35.30 -12.10 -10.57
N SER A 573 34.54 -12.23 -11.66
CA SER A 573 34.86 -11.58 -12.94
C SER A 573 33.82 -10.49 -13.24
N CYS A 574 34.31 -9.28 -13.51
CA CYS A 574 33.49 -8.14 -13.90
C CYS A 574 33.78 -7.74 -15.36
N LYS A 575 32.78 -7.63 -16.18
CA LYS A 575 32.92 -7.16 -17.56
C LYS A 575 32.89 -5.64 -17.60
N LEU A 576 33.85 -5.02 -18.29
CA LEU A 576 33.96 -3.57 -18.39
C LEU A 576 33.25 -3.06 -19.63
N VAL A 577 32.50 -1.97 -19.47
CA VAL A 577 31.70 -1.34 -20.51
C VAL A 577 32.10 0.13 -20.66
N VAL A 578 32.73 0.48 -21.76
CA VAL A 578 33.14 1.85 -22.08
C VAL A 578 32.11 2.46 -23.03
N LYS A 579 31.58 3.64 -22.67
CA LYS A 579 30.56 4.33 -23.46
C LYS A 579 30.95 4.49 -24.94
N GLY A 580 30.12 3.97 -25.83
CA GLY A 580 30.32 4.09 -27.27
C GLY A 580 31.49 3.32 -27.85
N ASP A 581 32.26 2.55 -27.07
CA ASP A 581 33.37 1.71 -27.54
C ASP A 581 32.83 0.35 -28.01
N LEU A 582 32.41 0.28 -29.25
CA LEU A 582 31.80 -0.91 -29.87
C LEU A 582 32.82 -1.81 -30.56
N ASN A 583 34.01 -1.33 -30.79
CA ASN A 583 35.11 -2.09 -31.40
C ASN A 583 36.11 -2.63 -30.36
N GLY A 584 36.06 -2.14 -29.11
CA GLY A 584 36.90 -2.59 -28.00
C GLY A 584 38.31 -2.01 -28.05
N ASP A 585 38.49 -0.77 -28.49
CA ASP A 585 39.79 -0.08 -28.48
C ASP A 585 39.94 0.94 -27.34
N GLY A 586 38.86 1.18 -26.60
CA GLY A 586 38.80 2.07 -25.44
C GLY A 586 38.53 3.53 -25.78
N GLU A 587 38.15 3.80 -27.00
CA GLU A 587 37.74 5.13 -27.48
C GLU A 587 36.34 5.05 -28.10
N MET A 588 35.70 6.18 -28.32
CA MET A 588 34.51 6.28 -29.17
C MET A 588 34.90 7.03 -30.43
N GLY A 589 34.77 6.40 -31.59
CA GLY A 589 35.22 6.95 -32.88
C GLY A 589 34.28 6.59 -34.04
N ASP A 590 34.73 6.98 -35.26
CA ASP A 590 33.98 6.73 -36.47
C ASP A 590 33.76 5.23 -36.76
N ILE A 591 34.66 4.36 -36.28
CA ILE A 591 34.55 2.91 -36.44
C ILE A 591 33.40 2.37 -35.60
N ASP A 592 33.23 2.89 -34.39
CA ASP A 592 32.13 2.48 -33.48
C ASP A 592 30.79 2.95 -34.03
N LEU A 593 30.73 4.18 -34.52
CA LEU A 593 29.55 4.72 -35.19
C LEU A 593 29.16 3.87 -36.40
N LEU A 594 30.15 3.49 -37.23
CA LEU A 594 29.91 2.62 -38.38
C LEU A 594 29.40 1.23 -37.93
N LYS A 595 29.94 0.69 -36.84
CA LYS A 595 29.53 -0.59 -36.32
C LYS A 595 28.08 -0.56 -35.80
N LEU A 596 27.67 0.51 -35.12
CA LEU A 596 26.30 0.72 -34.68
C LEU A 596 25.33 0.81 -35.86
N VAL A 597 25.68 1.59 -36.90
CA VAL A 597 24.88 1.71 -38.13
C VAL A 597 24.70 0.35 -38.81
N ARG A 598 25.77 -0.43 -38.92
CA ARG A 598 25.71 -1.77 -39.54
C ARG A 598 24.87 -2.74 -38.73
N TYR A 599 24.94 -2.67 -37.39
CA TYR A 599 24.11 -3.48 -36.47
C TYR A 599 22.64 -3.13 -36.66
N GLN A 600 22.28 -1.84 -36.64
CA GLN A 600 20.88 -1.39 -36.85
C GLN A 600 20.34 -1.78 -38.22
N ALA A 601 21.20 -1.79 -39.25
CA ALA A 601 20.85 -2.23 -40.59
C ALA A 601 20.74 -3.76 -40.75
N GLY A 602 21.00 -4.53 -39.69
CA GLY A 602 21.03 -6.01 -39.73
C GLY A 602 22.22 -6.59 -40.50
N LEU A 603 23.24 -5.77 -40.79
CA LEU A 603 24.45 -6.15 -41.55
C LEU A 603 25.59 -6.66 -40.62
N ASP A 604 25.45 -6.46 -39.33
CA ASP A 604 26.39 -6.89 -38.32
C ASP A 604 25.61 -7.42 -37.10
N THR A 605 25.95 -8.58 -36.62
CA THR A 605 25.32 -9.23 -35.44
C THR A 605 26.33 -9.41 -34.30
N SER A 606 27.48 -8.76 -34.37
CA SER A 606 28.58 -8.96 -33.41
C SER A 606 28.40 -8.21 -32.08
N LEU A 607 27.44 -7.25 -32.00
CA LEU A 607 27.16 -6.56 -30.76
C LEU A 607 26.37 -7.49 -29.82
N ASN A 608 26.98 -7.83 -28.69
CA ASN A 608 26.37 -8.64 -27.61
C ASN A 608 27.00 -8.31 -26.29
N GLY A 609 26.36 -8.69 -25.17
CA GLY A 609 26.87 -8.50 -23.82
C GLY A 609 27.37 -7.07 -23.58
N ALA A 610 28.64 -6.93 -23.15
CA ALA A 610 29.26 -5.64 -22.85
C ALA A 610 29.24 -4.65 -24.04
N TYR A 611 29.41 -5.15 -25.28
CA TYR A 611 29.39 -4.29 -26.48
C TYR A 611 27.98 -3.75 -26.79
N LEU A 612 26.95 -4.54 -26.53
CA LEU A 612 25.58 -4.05 -26.71
C LEU A 612 25.25 -3.00 -25.64
N LYS A 613 25.68 -3.19 -24.39
CA LYS A 613 25.56 -2.21 -23.32
C LYS A 613 26.32 -0.90 -23.62
N ALA A 614 27.52 -1.00 -24.19
CA ALA A 614 28.30 0.16 -24.63
C ALA A 614 27.58 1.00 -25.70
N ALA A 615 26.63 0.41 -26.41
CA ALA A 615 25.84 1.09 -27.42
C ALA A 615 24.70 1.94 -26.89
N ASP A 616 24.27 1.74 -25.62
CA ASP A 616 23.25 2.59 -24.97
C ASP A 616 23.87 3.91 -24.48
N VAL A 617 24.27 4.73 -25.41
CA VAL A 617 24.93 6.02 -25.15
C VAL A 617 23.93 7.09 -24.66
N TYR A 618 22.67 6.92 -25.02
CA TYR A 618 21.58 7.80 -24.60
C TYR A 618 21.03 7.44 -23.21
N LYS A 619 21.32 6.23 -22.70
CA LYS A 619 20.92 5.71 -21.37
C LYS A 619 19.40 5.60 -21.16
N ASP A 620 18.66 5.17 -22.15
CA ASP A 620 17.23 4.92 -22.02
C ASP A 620 16.87 3.42 -21.84
N GLY A 621 17.88 2.58 -21.74
CA GLY A 621 17.75 1.12 -21.58
C GLY A 621 17.39 0.39 -22.86
N THR A 622 17.38 1.10 -24.01
CA THR A 622 17.15 0.51 -25.35
C THR A 622 18.47 0.49 -26.10
N TYR A 623 19.16 -0.61 -26.05
CA TYR A 623 20.50 -0.73 -26.62
C TYR A 623 20.52 -0.59 -28.15
N ALA A 624 21.44 0.22 -28.64
CA ALA A 624 21.74 0.36 -30.05
C ALA A 624 20.57 0.87 -30.91
N ASP A 625 19.78 1.82 -30.44
CA ASP A 625 18.69 2.43 -31.20
C ASP A 625 19.09 3.72 -31.96
N ASN A 626 18.11 4.39 -32.57
CA ASN A 626 18.35 5.62 -33.32
C ASN A 626 18.76 6.81 -32.46
N LYS A 627 18.41 6.81 -31.17
CA LYS A 627 18.81 7.87 -30.25
C LYS A 627 20.28 7.73 -29.88
N ASP A 628 20.74 6.50 -29.64
CA ASP A 628 22.15 6.20 -29.42
C ASP A 628 23.00 6.59 -30.64
N LEU A 629 22.54 6.24 -31.83
CA LEU A 629 23.20 6.63 -33.08
C LEU A 629 23.33 8.15 -33.20
N LEU A 630 22.24 8.88 -32.94
CA LEU A 630 22.22 10.34 -33.00
C LEU A 630 23.15 10.93 -31.92
N LYS A 631 23.13 10.40 -30.70
CA LYS A 631 24.00 10.85 -29.61
C LYS A 631 25.47 10.66 -29.94
N MET A 632 25.87 9.47 -30.42
CA MET A 632 27.25 9.20 -30.84
C MET A 632 27.69 10.15 -31.95
N ALA A 633 26.87 10.34 -32.97
CA ALA A 633 27.18 11.25 -34.06
C ALA A 633 27.36 12.71 -33.59
N ARG A 634 26.52 13.18 -32.67
CA ARG A 634 26.60 14.54 -32.11
C ARG A 634 27.84 14.74 -31.25
N VAL A 635 28.21 13.71 -30.44
CA VAL A 635 29.43 13.75 -29.61
C VAL A 635 30.68 13.79 -30.51
N LEU A 636 30.74 12.94 -31.55
CA LEU A 636 31.85 12.94 -32.50
C LEU A 636 31.97 14.26 -33.28
N ALA A 637 30.82 14.90 -33.54
CA ALA A 637 30.79 16.22 -34.17
C ALA A 637 31.11 17.38 -33.21
N GLY A 638 31.37 17.11 -31.92
CA GLY A 638 31.64 18.12 -30.91
C GLY A 638 30.39 18.97 -30.49
N LEU A 639 29.18 18.46 -30.78
CA LEU A 639 27.93 19.15 -30.51
C LEU A 639 27.32 18.76 -29.14
N ASP A 640 27.73 17.62 -28.56
CA ASP A 640 27.30 17.09 -27.26
C ASP A 640 28.50 16.57 -26.46
N SER A 641 28.27 16.24 -25.20
CA SER A 641 29.15 15.44 -24.31
C SER A 641 28.52 14.05 -24.07
N LEU A 642 29.36 13.10 -23.74
CA LEU A 642 28.92 11.73 -23.33
C LEU A 642 28.14 11.71 -22.02
#